data_f87e6cd2729ca650317c987e15b84323
#
_entry.id   f87e6cd2729ca650317c987e15b84323
#
_cell.length_a   1.000
_cell.length_b   1.000
_cell.length_c   1.000
_cell.angle_alpha   90.00
_cell.angle_beta   90.00
_cell.angle_gamma   90.00
#
_symmetry.space_group_name_H-M   'P 1'
#
loop_
_entity.id
_entity.type
_entity.pdbx_description
1 polymer ?
#
loop_
_entity_poly.entity_id
_entity_poly.type
_entity_poly.pdbx_seq_one_letter_code
_entity_poly.pdbx_strand_id
1 'polypeptide(L)'
;MSFAEILGGTLSPDAHIREQATRALESAENENFPQYLLSLTQELANENGQAPVRSAAGIALKNALTAKDDLRQEQHAQRWLQLDGAVRGQIKQGTLITLNSENRQATTAAAQTIAAITAIELPQNQWLDVIATLLQNVSSPSTSLKIASLQTIGFICESIDPEILATQSNTILTAVIQGANSEEPSQDVRFAAITALYNSLEFVRQNFENEGERNVIMQTVCEATQSPSVNVQVAAFECLVRIMQLYYDKMSFYMEKALYGLTVIGMKHEEEKIALQAIEFWSTVCDEEIELQLDEEDARESNRPFENTNFHFAKIALPQVLPTLLYLLTKQDEDADEDEWNVSMAAATCLSLQAQTIGNDIVAPVIPFVEQNIRNPDWHYREAAVMSFGSILEGPNPEVLTPLVSQALPVLIEMVKDQVLQVKDSAAWTLGRVCDLLIDCIQLDVHLDNLIHALVAGLEDNPRIVANCCWAIMNLTEQLGGNDAQTYALSPYFEPIITTLMRITESNVNENNSRTSAYETMATLASTGTKDTYPTIAKLGLAILERLDTTIANANQVVGTDDRLALGELQSNLLNVLTNVTRTLGRDVAEIADRIMTSVLQLLNMNSKMSAVAEDSFLLVGALITALEADFKRYLESFAPFLYNALQNHEEYQLCSISVGLIGDVCRSLGPDAAQYCDQFMTILLQDLESDVLHRDVKPGILSCFGDIALAIGGRFESYLDVSFRVLISACNLSASTQATDYDTIDYNNQLRVGIFEAFVGIVQGLKSDGKAQLVLPQVQSIIGFMNVVYNDQTRSEEATKAMIGLLGDLADAFVSGEIRDYLRSEWIHALIKEGRANPRGTSIREVSRWAREMIKRASA
;
A
#
# COMPACT_ATOMS: atom_id res chain seq x y z
N MET A 1 9.51 42.42 21.90
CA MET A 1 9.92 41.12 22.45
C MET A 1 11.30 40.79 21.93
N SER A 2 12.19 40.29 22.77
CA SER A 2 13.48 39.76 22.30
C SER A 2 13.21 38.50 21.44
N PHE A 3 14.16 38.10 20.61
CA PHE A 3 13.97 36.91 19.75
C PHE A 3 13.80 35.64 20.61
N ALA A 4 14.52 35.56 21.75
CA ALA A 4 14.37 34.48 22.72
C ALA A 4 12.97 34.44 23.38
N GLU A 5 12.34 35.61 23.63
CA GLU A 5 10.96 35.68 24.15
C GLU A 5 9.93 35.19 23.12
N ILE A 6 10.15 35.46 21.83
CA ILE A 6 9.29 34.99 20.76
C ILE A 6 9.38 33.47 20.69
N LEU A 7 10.59 32.90 20.65
CA LEU A 7 10.80 31.43 20.66
C LEU A 7 10.21 30.78 21.91
N GLY A 8 10.38 31.39 23.09
CA GLY A 8 9.73 30.92 24.32
C GLY A 8 8.19 30.95 24.26
N GLY A 9 7.63 31.93 23.55
CA GLY A 9 6.21 32.06 23.31
C GLY A 9 5.61 30.91 22.49
N THR A 10 6.35 30.33 21.56
CA THR A 10 5.89 29.18 20.79
C THR A 10 5.70 27.91 21.63
N LEU A 11 6.32 27.85 22.79
CA LEU A 11 6.26 26.75 23.74
C LEU A 11 5.22 26.99 24.85
N SER A 12 4.49 28.09 24.81
CA SER A 12 3.50 28.46 25.84
C SER A 12 2.32 27.48 25.86
N PRO A 13 1.80 27.09 27.01
CA PRO A 13 0.55 26.36 27.12
C PRO A 13 -0.67 27.17 26.61
N ASP A 14 -0.59 28.51 26.61
CA ASP A 14 -1.63 29.39 26.10
C ASP A 14 -1.63 29.44 24.56
N ALA A 15 -2.74 29.02 23.94
CA ALA A 15 -2.90 28.97 22.50
C ALA A 15 -2.73 30.37 21.83
N HIS A 16 -3.22 31.42 22.46
CA HIS A 16 -3.14 32.79 21.91
C HIS A 16 -1.69 33.31 21.88
N ILE A 17 -0.93 33.00 22.95
CA ILE A 17 0.49 33.34 23.02
C ILE A 17 1.27 32.56 21.95
N ARG A 18 1.02 31.27 21.80
CA ARG A 18 1.63 30.44 20.75
C ARG A 18 1.38 31.01 19.38
N GLU A 19 0.12 31.30 19.05
CA GLU A 19 -0.27 31.83 17.74
C GLU A 19 0.40 33.18 17.46
N GLN A 20 0.44 34.06 18.43
CA GLN A 20 1.11 35.37 18.30
C GLN A 20 2.61 35.21 18.08
N ALA A 21 3.25 34.27 18.78
CA ALA A 21 4.68 34.00 18.64
C ALA A 21 4.99 33.36 17.27
N THR A 22 4.17 32.42 16.82
CA THR A 22 4.32 31.80 15.50
C THR A 22 4.21 32.84 14.36
N ARG A 23 3.21 33.71 14.43
CA ARG A 23 3.06 34.82 13.45
C ARG A 23 4.25 35.78 13.47
N ALA A 24 4.83 36.00 14.66
CA ALA A 24 6.01 36.87 14.77
C ALA A 24 7.25 36.23 14.15
N LEU A 25 7.42 34.89 14.24
CA LEU A 25 8.50 34.16 13.57
C LEU A 25 8.30 34.17 12.06
N GLU A 26 7.09 33.89 11.57
CA GLU A 26 6.74 33.94 10.14
C GLU A 26 7.00 35.35 9.54
N SER A 27 6.66 36.41 10.28
CA SER A 27 6.95 37.79 9.86
C SER A 27 8.46 38.02 9.76
N ALA A 28 9.23 37.60 10.77
CA ALA A 28 10.69 37.74 10.78
C ALA A 28 11.37 36.96 9.63
N GLU A 29 10.86 35.77 9.33
CA GLU A 29 11.32 34.96 8.20
C GLU A 29 11.09 35.65 6.86
N ASN A 30 9.87 36.20 6.67
CA ASN A 30 9.48 36.85 5.42
C ASN A 30 10.14 38.22 5.23
N GLU A 31 10.40 38.96 6.30
CA GLU A 31 11.01 40.31 6.24
C GLU A 31 12.52 40.26 5.95
N ASN A 32 13.26 39.35 6.59
CA ASN A 32 14.71 39.25 6.40
C ASN A 32 15.20 37.82 6.68
N PHE A 33 15.09 36.95 5.73
CA PHE A 33 15.47 35.55 5.84
C PHE A 33 16.92 35.31 6.30
N PRO A 34 17.96 36.01 5.75
CA PRO A 34 19.33 35.85 6.24
C PRO A 34 19.49 36.19 7.73
N GLN A 35 18.91 37.31 8.18
CA GLN A 35 18.97 37.70 9.58
C GLN A 35 18.17 36.79 10.49
N TYR A 36 17.05 36.28 10.03
CA TYR A 36 16.21 35.29 10.74
C TYR A 36 17.06 34.04 11.07
N LEU A 37 17.70 33.44 10.05
CA LEU A 37 18.55 32.24 10.24
C LEU A 37 19.73 32.50 11.16
N LEU A 38 20.37 33.66 11.04
CA LEU A 38 21.50 34.05 11.94
C LEU A 38 21.01 34.20 13.38
N SER A 39 19.85 34.81 13.62
CA SER A 39 19.28 34.95 14.97
C SER A 39 18.92 33.60 15.58
N LEU A 40 18.33 32.68 14.80
CA LEU A 40 18.06 31.30 15.22
C LEU A 40 19.35 30.57 15.58
N THR A 41 20.42 30.73 14.77
CA THR A 41 21.73 30.12 15.03
C THR A 41 22.35 30.67 16.30
N GLN A 42 22.26 31.98 16.56
CA GLN A 42 22.76 32.60 17.77
C GLN A 42 22.04 32.08 19.02
N GLU A 43 20.71 31.97 18.99
CA GLU A 43 19.96 31.43 20.13
C GLU A 43 20.23 29.94 20.35
N LEU A 44 20.36 29.13 19.29
CA LEU A 44 20.77 27.73 19.38
C LEU A 44 22.14 27.57 20.04
N ALA A 45 23.13 28.39 19.67
CA ALA A 45 24.50 28.36 20.17
C ALA A 45 24.66 29.03 21.52
N ASN A 46 23.64 29.71 22.05
CA ASN A 46 23.73 30.46 23.31
C ASN A 46 23.78 29.53 24.54
N GLU A 47 24.95 29.22 25.05
CA GLU A 47 25.13 28.35 26.23
C GLU A 47 24.47 28.88 27.51
N ASN A 48 24.16 30.18 27.60
CA ASN A 48 23.44 30.78 28.72
C ASN A 48 21.93 30.82 28.52
N GLY A 49 21.44 30.38 27.33
CA GLY A 49 20.01 30.33 26.99
C GLY A 49 19.31 29.16 27.68
N GLN A 50 17.97 29.27 27.79
CA GLN A 50 17.14 28.18 28.32
C GLN A 50 17.10 27.00 27.30
N ALA A 51 17.26 25.80 27.80
CA ALA A 51 17.29 24.58 26.97
C ALA A 51 16.14 24.45 25.99
N PRO A 52 14.85 24.67 26.40
CA PRO A 52 13.71 24.60 25.48
C PRO A 52 13.76 25.66 24.36
N VAL A 53 14.24 26.86 24.69
CA VAL A 53 14.36 27.96 23.69
C VAL A 53 15.46 27.67 22.69
N ARG A 54 16.57 27.11 23.11
CA ARG A 54 17.67 26.65 22.24
C ARG A 54 17.17 25.56 21.28
N SER A 55 16.43 24.59 21.82
CA SER A 55 15.86 23.52 21.03
C SER A 55 14.85 24.06 20.00
N ALA A 56 13.95 24.96 20.41
CA ALA A 56 13.01 25.62 19.53
C ALA A 56 13.70 26.40 18.40
N ALA A 57 14.81 27.10 18.72
CA ALA A 57 15.61 27.78 17.71
C ALA A 57 16.20 26.81 16.67
N GLY A 58 16.72 25.68 17.10
CA GLY A 58 17.27 24.67 16.18
C GLY A 58 16.20 23.99 15.33
N ILE A 59 15.03 23.69 15.91
CA ILE A 59 13.88 23.15 15.17
C ILE A 59 13.38 24.15 14.12
N ALA A 60 13.24 25.43 14.48
CA ALA A 60 12.84 26.48 13.55
C ALA A 60 13.87 26.64 12.42
N LEU A 61 15.18 26.57 12.76
CA LEU A 61 16.27 26.65 11.78
C LEU A 61 16.23 25.47 10.81
N LYS A 62 16.03 24.25 11.30
CA LYS A 62 15.86 23.06 10.47
C LYS A 62 14.62 23.20 9.57
N ASN A 63 13.46 23.60 10.13
CA ASN A 63 12.21 23.71 9.38
C ASN A 63 12.26 24.79 8.29
N ALA A 64 13.09 25.82 8.44
CA ALA A 64 13.36 26.79 7.39
C ALA A 64 14.17 26.22 6.20
N LEU A 65 14.75 25.03 6.35
CA LEU A 65 15.58 24.35 5.37
C LEU A 65 14.95 23.08 4.81
N THR A 66 13.92 22.51 5.49
CA THR A 66 13.34 21.23 5.15
C THR A 66 11.82 21.31 5.06
N ALA A 67 11.23 20.60 4.09
CA ALA A 67 9.79 20.40 3.94
C ALA A 67 9.51 18.93 3.63
N LYS A 68 8.25 18.48 3.85
CA LYS A 68 7.81 17.13 3.49
C LYS A 68 7.42 17.01 2.01
N ASP A 69 7.04 18.10 1.40
CA ASP A 69 6.63 18.21 0.02
C ASP A 69 7.84 18.58 -0.83
N ASP A 70 8.09 17.84 -1.91
CA ASP A 70 9.27 17.97 -2.76
C ASP A 70 9.40 19.36 -3.39
N LEU A 71 8.29 19.96 -3.81
CA LEU A 71 8.30 21.30 -4.42
C LEU A 71 8.71 22.35 -3.39
N ARG A 72 8.18 22.26 -2.17
CA ARG A 72 8.59 23.15 -1.07
C ARG A 72 10.01 22.87 -0.64
N GLN A 73 10.45 21.62 -0.60
CA GLN A 73 11.83 21.27 -0.30
C GLN A 73 12.79 21.92 -1.29
N GLU A 74 12.49 21.88 -2.57
CA GLU A 74 13.30 22.54 -3.60
C GLU A 74 13.32 24.06 -3.42
N GLN A 75 12.19 24.68 -3.07
CA GLN A 75 12.12 26.11 -2.77
C GLN A 75 12.99 26.49 -1.56
N HIS A 76 12.96 25.70 -0.48
CA HIS A 76 13.83 25.91 0.68
C HIS A 76 15.30 25.77 0.32
N ALA A 77 15.67 24.77 -0.46
CA ALA A 77 17.03 24.57 -0.95
C ALA A 77 17.51 25.75 -1.80
N GLN A 78 16.68 26.24 -2.72
CA GLN A 78 17.00 27.41 -3.54
C GLN A 78 17.18 28.69 -2.69
N ARG A 79 16.30 28.91 -1.70
CA ARG A 79 16.43 30.04 -0.76
C ARG A 79 17.76 29.99 0.00
N TRP A 80 18.16 28.80 0.46
CA TRP A 80 19.46 28.60 1.13
C TRP A 80 20.63 28.89 0.20
N LEU A 81 20.65 28.35 -1.01
CA LEU A 81 21.73 28.49 -1.98
C LEU A 81 21.91 29.94 -2.48
N GLN A 82 20.86 30.75 -2.43
CA GLN A 82 20.93 32.19 -2.77
C GLN A 82 21.53 33.05 -1.66
N LEU A 83 21.71 32.53 -0.44
CA LEU A 83 22.34 33.26 0.65
C LEU A 83 23.81 33.56 0.37
N ASP A 84 24.27 34.68 0.87
CA ASP A 84 25.69 35.02 0.87
C ASP A 84 26.54 33.94 1.54
N GLY A 85 27.66 33.59 0.94
CA GLY A 85 28.57 32.55 1.47
C GLY A 85 29.06 32.80 2.89
N ALA A 86 29.23 34.10 3.28
CA ALA A 86 29.62 34.45 4.65
C ALA A 86 28.48 34.14 5.65
N VAL A 87 27.24 34.41 5.28
CA VAL A 87 26.06 34.08 6.11
C VAL A 87 25.94 32.57 6.28
N ARG A 88 26.00 31.80 5.19
CA ARG A 88 25.99 30.34 5.26
C ARG A 88 27.16 29.81 6.13
N GLY A 89 28.36 30.39 5.99
CA GLY A 89 29.53 30.02 6.79
C GLY A 89 29.30 30.25 8.28
N GLN A 90 28.71 31.37 8.68
CA GLN A 90 28.41 31.67 10.09
C GLN A 90 27.36 30.69 10.66
N ILE A 91 26.34 30.35 9.91
CA ILE A 91 25.31 29.37 10.34
C ILE A 91 25.96 28.00 10.52
N LYS A 92 26.72 27.51 9.54
CA LYS A 92 27.44 26.22 9.62
C LYS A 92 28.41 26.19 10.82
N GLN A 93 29.14 27.26 11.05
CA GLN A 93 30.05 27.33 12.20
C GLN A 93 29.30 27.32 13.54
N GLY A 94 28.21 28.10 13.65
CA GLY A 94 27.38 28.15 14.85
C GLY A 94 26.78 26.81 15.21
N THR A 95 26.24 26.08 14.22
CA THR A 95 25.71 24.74 14.42
C THR A 95 26.78 23.72 14.78
N LEU A 96 27.96 23.74 14.14
CA LEU A 96 29.08 22.85 14.48
C LEU A 96 29.62 23.09 15.90
N ILE A 97 29.72 24.33 16.34
CA ILE A 97 30.11 24.65 17.71
C ILE A 97 29.13 24.12 18.73
N THR A 98 27.82 24.18 18.41
CA THR A 98 26.74 23.70 19.28
C THR A 98 26.81 22.19 19.54
N LEU A 99 27.45 21.40 18.67
CA LEU A 99 27.63 19.94 18.88
C LEU A 99 28.44 19.63 20.16
N ASN A 100 29.24 20.55 20.64
CA ASN A 100 30.00 20.39 21.89
C ASN A 100 29.26 20.86 23.16
N SER A 101 27.98 21.24 23.03
CA SER A 101 27.14 21.64 24.15
C SER A 101 26.87 20.48 25.10
N GLU A 102 26.73 20.75 26.39
CA GLU A 102 26.25 19.75 27.35
C GLU A 102 24.73 19.53 27.27
N ASN A 103 24.02 20.43 26.59
CA ASN A 103 22.57 20.34 26.42
C ASN A 103 22.22 19.43 25.25
N ARG A 104 21.76 18.21 25.55
CA ARG A 104 21.39 17.19 24.54
C ARG A 104 20.34 17.68 23.55
N GLN A 105 19.35 18.46 23.97
CA GLN A 105 18.30 18.95 23.05
C GLN A 105 18.89 19.94 22.02
N ALA A 106 19.77 20.80 22.46
CA ALA A 106 20.47 21.75 21.58
C ALA A 106 21.41 21.02 20.60
N THR A 107 22.18 20.02 21.08
CA THR A 107 23.07 19.22 20.22
C THR A 107 22.31 18.42 19.18
N THR A 108 21.16 17.81 19.56
CA THR A 108 20.31 17.08 18.61
C THR A 108 19.73 18.02 17.55
N ALA A 109 19.22 19.19 17.94
CA ALA A 109 18.71 20.18 17.01
C ALA A 109 19.79 20.72 16.06
N ALA A 110 21.00 20.94 16.57
CA ALA A 110 22.16 21.32 15.76
C ALA A 110 22.57 20.21 14.78
N ALA A 111 22.56 18.94 15.22
CA ALA A 111 22.85 17.78 14.39
C ALA A 111 21.86 17.66 13.21
N GLN A 112 20.57 17.79 13.48
CA GLN A 112 19.51 17.79 12.45
C GLN A 112 19.65 18.96 11.47
N THR A 113 20.02 20.14 11.97
CA THR A 113 20.27 21.32 11.12
C THR A 113 21.47 21.12 10.21
N ILE A 114 22.56 20.56 10.73
CA ILE A 114 23.76 20.22 9.94
C ILE A 114 23.38 19.22 8.83
N ALA A 115 22.62 18.18 9.15
CA ALA A 115 22.16 17.21 8.17
C ALA A 115 21.30 17.87 7.07
N ALA A 116 20.38 18.77 7.46
CA ALA A 116 19.54 19.52 6.51
C ALA A 116 20.37 20.40 5.56
N ILE A 117 21.38 21.13 6.09
CA ILE A 117 22.30 21.92 5.27
C ILE A 117 23.12 21.02 4.35
N THR A 118 23.61 19.89 4.87
CA THR A 118 24.41 18.93 4.10
C THR A 118 23.59 18.32 2.96
N ALA A 119 22.31 18.01 3.19
CA ALA A 119 21.39 17.51 2.18
C ALA A 119 21.18 18.50 1.01
N ILE A 120 21.29 19.80 1.28
CA ILE A 120 21.20 20.84 0.24
C ILE A 120 22.56 21.04 -0.47
N GLU A 121 23.65 21.11 0.28
CA GLU A 121 24.95 21.53 -0.24
C GLU A 121 25.78 20.39 -0.86
N LEU A 122 25.71 19.18 -0.31
CA LEU A 122 26.54 18.06 -0.77
C LEU A 122 26.22 17.63 -2.22
N PRO A 123 24.95 17.55 -2.66
CA PRO A 123 24.61 17.29 -4.05
C PRO A 123 25.16 18.36 -5.03
N GLN A 124 25.39 19.57 -4.53
CA GLN A 124 25.99 20.69 -5.30
C GLN A 124 27.52 20.75 -5.21
N ASN A 125 28.16 19.69 -4.69
CA ASN A 125 29.61 19.64 -4.44
C ASN A 125 30.10 20.77 -3.51
N GLN A 126 29.25 21.18 -2.57
CA GLN A 126 29.63 22.17 -1.54
C GLN A 126 29.73 21.47 -0.17
N TRP A 127 30.46 22.07 0.74
CA TRP A 127 30.72 21.57 2.12
C TRP A 127 31.25 20.14 2.19
N LEU A 128 32.19 19.80 1.31
CA LEU A 128 32.74 18.44 1.16
C LEU A 128 33.53 17.95 2.40
N ASP A 129 33.97 18.84 3.28
CA ASP A 129 34.76 18.55 4.48
C ASP A 129 33.92 18.29 5.74
N VAL A 130 32.58 18.38 5.65
CA VAL A 130 31.69 18.19 6.82
C VAL A 130 31.88 16.82 7.45
N ILE A 131 31.87 15.74 6.66
CA ILE A 131 32.06 14.37 7.17
C ILE A 131 33.44 14.19 7.81
N ALA A 132 34.49 14.71 7.21
CA ALA A 132 35.85 14.68 7.77
C ALA A 132 35.94 15.45 9.09
N THR A 133 35.26 16.58 9.22
CA THR A 133 35.15 17.34 10.46
C THR A 133 34.44 16.54 11.57
N LEU A 134 33.35 15.87 11.23
CA LEU A 134 32.63 15.00 12.17
C LEU A 134 33.48 13.79 12.60
N LEU A 135 34.26 13.19 11.69
CA LEU A 135 35.23 12.12 12.02
C LEU A 135 36.26 12.60 13.04
N GLN A 136 36.80 13.80 12.87
CA GLN A 136 37.73 14.37 13.85
C GLN A 136 37.10 14.52 15.24
N ASN A 137 35.84 14.94 15.30
CA ASN A 137 35.10 15.09 16.54
C ASN A 137 34.90 13.75 17.27
N VAL A 138 34.70 12.63 16.53
CA VAL A 138 34.60 11.28 17.11
C VAL A 138 35.90 10.88 17.84
N SER A 139 37.05 11.42 17.47
CA SER A 139 38.33 11.23 18.15
C SER A 139 38.53 12.15 19.35
N SER A 140 37.60 13.07 19.66
CA SER A 140 37.68 14.00 20.78
C SER A 140 37.57 13.28 22.14
N PRO A 141 38.15 13.82 23.21
CA PRO A 141 37.91 13.32 24.55
C PRO A 141 36.51 13.65 25.09
N SER A 142 35.77 14.57 24.46
CA SER A 142 34.41 14.96 24.85
C SER A 142 33.39 13.93 24.42
N THR A 143 32.78 13.25 25.38
CA THR A 143 31.71 12.27 25.13
C THR A 143 30.50 12.91 24.45
N SER A 144 30.08 14.11 24.87
CA SER A 144 28.95 14.83 24.25
C SER A 144 29.24 15.14 22.79
N LEU A 145 30.45 15.60 22.45
CA LEU A 145 30.81 15.90 21.07
C LEU A 145 30.88 14.63 20.19
N LYS A 146 31.38 13.52 20.75
CA LYS A 146 31.37 12.22 20.06
C LYS A 146 29.94 11.81 19.71
N ILE A 147 29.02 11.81 20.70
CA ILE A 147 27.62 11.42 20.51
C ILE A 147 26.94 12.30 19.46
N ALA A 148 27.07 13.64 19.62
CA ALA A 148 26.42 14.58 18.70
C ALA A 148 26.98 14.46 17.27
N SER A 149 28.27 14.20 17.10
CA SER A 149 28.86 14.01 15.77
C SER A 149 28.42 12.70 15.11
N LEU A 150 28.32 11.62 15.87
CA LEU A 150 27.82 10.35 15.37
C LEU A 150 26.31 10.43 15.04
N GLN A 151 25.53 11.12 15.86
CA GLN A 151 24.10 11.40 15.54
C GLN A 151 23.97 12.23 14.27
N THR A 152 24.86 13.25 14.10
CA THR A 152 24.87 14.06 12.87
C THR A 152 25.16 13.20 11.64
N ILE A 153 26.13 12.29 11.72
CA ILE A 153 26.44 11.32 10.65
C ILE A 153 25.23 10.47 10.37
N GLY A 154 24.55 9.95 11.40
CA GLY A 154 23.32 9.17 11.25
C GLY A 154 22.22 9.93 10.51
N PHE A 155 21.95 11.19 10.88
CA PHE A 155 20.96 12.04 10.20
C PHE A 155 21.35 12.38 8.76
N ILE A 156 22.66 12.56 8.48
CA ILE A 156 23.14 12.75 7.12
C ILE A 156 22.87 11.50 6.27
N CYS A 157 23.16 10.33 6.82
CA CYS A 157 22.93 9.05 6.13
C CYS A 157 21.45 8.77 5.85
N GLU A 158 20.57 9.22 6.72
CA GLU A 158 19.11 9.10 6.56
C GLU A 158 18.53 10.10 5.53
N SER A 159 19.15 11.29 5.39
CA SER A 159 18.55 12.42 4.66
C SER A 159 19.07 12.59 3.23
N ILE A 160 20.15 11.93 2.85
CA ILE A 160 20.85 12.14 1.57
C ILE A 160 20.80 10.86 0.74
N ASP A 161 20.57 11.04 -0.56
CA ASP A 161 20.59 9.95 -1.53
C ASP A 161 21.84 9.06 -1.38
N PRO A 162 21.68 7.73 -1.26
CA PRO A 162 22.78 6.78 -1.12
C PRO A 162 23.87 6.91 -2.19
N GLU A 163 23.53 7.22 -3.43
CA GLU A 163 24.50 7.36 -4.52
C GLU A 163 25.48 8.54 -4.27
N ILE A 164 24.99 9.62 -3.68
CA ILE A 164 25.81 10.80 -3.33
C ILE A 164 26.77 10.45 -2.19
N LEU A 165 26.28 9.71 -1.19
CA LEU A 165 27.06 9.33 -0.01
C LEU A 165 28.09 8.22 -0.28
N ALA A 166 27.90 7.43 -1.34
CA ALA A 166 28.83 6.35 -1.69
C ALA A 166 30.30 6.83 -1.82
N THR A 167 30.52 8.05 -2.29
CA THR A 167 31.87 8.66 -2.36
C THR A 167 32.48 8.95 -1.00
N GLN A 168 31.69 9.06 0.07
CA GLN A 168 32.12 9.36 1.44
C GLN A 168 32.07 8.11 2.35
N SER A 169 31.69 6.94 1.82
CA SER A 169 31.43 5.72 2.59
C SER A 169 32.58 5.33 3.51
N ASN A 170 33.84 5.38 3.04
CA ASN A 170 35.00 5.04 3.83
C ASN A 170 35.21 5.96 5.03
N THR A 171 34.95 7.26 4.86
CA THR A 171 35.09 8.24 5.95
C THR A 171 33.99 8.05 6.99
N ILE A 172 32.76 7.83 6.53
CA ILE A 172 31.60 7.55 7.39
C ILE A 172 31.84 6.25 8.18
N LEU A 173 32.17 5.15 7.50
CA LEU A 173 32.44 3.87 8.17
C LEU A 173 33.58 3.95 9.16
N THR A 174 34.64 4.70 8.87
CA THR A 174 35.74 4.90 9.80
C THR A 174 35.25 5.56 11.11
N ALA A 175 34.44 6.62 11.00
CA ALA A 175 33.89 7.31 12.17
C ALA A 175 32.94 6.38 12.98
N VAL A 176 32.08 5.67 12.30
CA VAL A 176 31.08 4.79 12.91
C VAL A 176 31.75 3.59 13.61
N ILE A 177 32.67 2.90 12.95
CA ILE A 177 33.40 1.75 13.52
C ILE A 177 34.24 2.21 14.71
N GLN A 178 34.86 3.37 14.65
CA GLN A 178 35.60 3.93 15.78
C GLN A 178 34.70 4.15 17.00
N GLY A 179 33.50 4.71 16.80
CA GLY A 179 32.55 4.96 17.88
C GLY A 179 31.88 3.70 18.41
N ALA A 180 31.69 2.69 17.57
CA ALA A 180 31.03 1.40 17.91
C ALA A 180 31.99 0.40 18.58
N ASN A 181 33.29 0.65 18.59
CA ASN A 181 34.34 -0.25 19.13
C ASN A 181 33.98 -0.72 20.55
N SER A 182 34.19 -2.00 20.82
CA SER A 182 34.00 -2.61 22.15
C SER A 182 34.83 -1.99 23.25
N GLU A 183 35.95 -1.33 22.91
CA GLU A 183 36.82 -0.60 23.85
C GLU A 183 36.29 0.81 24.20
N GLU A 184 35.29 1.36 23.48
CA GLU A 184 34.67 2.65 23.80
C GLU A 184 33.91 2.51 25.14
N PRO A 185 34.29 3.28 26.19
CA PRO A 185 33.72 3.14 27.52
C PRO A 185 32.27 3.63 27.61
N SER A 186 31.87 4.56 26.74
CA SER A 186 30.51 5.14 26.74
C SER A 186 29.53 4.33 25.90
N GLN A 187 28.52 3.74 26.56
CA GLN A 187 27.47 3.03 25.85
C GLN A 187 26.60 3.98 24.97
N ASP A 188 26.45 5.24 25.36
CA ASP A 188 25.73 6.24 24.56
C ASP A 188 26.49 6.56 23.26
N VAL A 189 27.83 6.59 23.28
CA VAL A 189 28.65 6.74 22.07
C VAL A 189 28.49 5.50 21.17
N ARG A 190 28.57 4.32 21.74
CA ARG A 190 28.37 3.05 21.00
C ARG A 190 26.98 2.98 20.37
N PHE A 191 25.95 3.37 21.12
CA PHE A 191 24.58 3.40 20.60
C PHE A 191 24.43 4.36 19.40
N ALA A 192 24.94 5.59 19.55
CA ALA A 192 24.90 6.58 18.46
C ALA A 192 25.67 6.09 17.22
N ALA A 193 26.80 5.39 17.43
CA ALA A 193 27.59 4.84 16.34
C ALA A 193 26.89 3.67 15.62
N ILE A 194 26.29 2.74 16.35
CA ILE A 194 25.55 1.61 15.75
C ILE A 194 24.32 2.11 15.00
N THR A 195 23.60 3.10 15.53
CA THR A 195 22.48 3.74 14.83
C THR A 195 22.95 4.44 13.54
N ALA A 196 24.09 5.12 13.58
CA ALA A 196 24.68 5.71 12.37
C ALA A 196 25.13 4.63 11.36
N LEU A 197 25.62 3.49 11.84
CA LEU A 197 25.94 2.35 10.97
C LEU A 197 24.69 1.83 10.28
N TYR A 198 23.60 1.61 11.01
CA TYR A 198 22.32 1.20 10.45
C TYR A 198 21.90 2.09 9.27
N ASN A 199 21.92 3.40 9.46
CA ASN A 199 21.56 4.38 8.43
C ASN A 199 22.54 4.42 7.25
N SER A 200 23.78 3.91 7.43
CA SER A 200 24.79 3.90 6.36
C SER A 200 24.76 2.65 5.48
N LEU A 201 24.05 1.61 5.87
CA LEU A 201 24.12 0.30 5.21
C LEU A 201 23.70 0.30 3.74
N GLU A 202 22.84 1.21 3.30
CA GLU A 202 22.37 1.28 1.90
C GLU A 202 23.47 1.66 0.89
N PHE A 203 24.41 2.54 1.30
CA PHE A 203 25.42 3.06 0.36
C PHE A 203 26.82 2.47 0.56
N VAL A 204 27.00 1.56 1.51
CA VAL A 204 28.31 0.92 1.78
C VAL A 204 28.51 -0.38 1.00
N ARG A 205 27.79 -0.59 -0.10
CA ARG A 205 27.83 -1.82 -0.90
C ARG A 205 29.25 -2.18 -1.33
N GLN A 206 30.07 -1.22 -1.78
CA GLN A 206 31.45 -1.46 -2.17
C GLN A 206 32.30 -1.98 -1.00
N ASN A 207 32.05 -1.49 0.22
CA ASN A 207 32.73 -1.97 1.42
C ASN A 207 32.31 -3.40 1.79
N PHE A 208 31.04 -3.76 1.55
CA PHE A 208 30.54 -5.14 1.71
C PHE A 208 31.09 -6.10 0.65
N GLU A 209 31.43 -5.64 -0.55
CA GLU A 209 32.13 -6.48 -1.54
C GLU A 209 33.58 -6.79 -1.09
N ASN A 210 34.23 -5.88 -0.35
CA ASN A 210 35.54 -6.10 0.20
C ASN A 210 35.48 -6.99 1.45
N GLU A 211 36.02 -8.22 1.37
CA GLU A 211 35.96 -9.20 2.47
C GLU A 211 36.54 -8.64 3.78
N GLY A 212 37.68 -7.91 3.72
CA GLY A 212 38.33 -7.37 4.90
C GLY A 212 37.47 -6.32 5.62
N GLU A 213 36.85 -5.42 4.87
CA GLU A 213 36.00 -4.37 5.39
C GLU A 213 34.68 -4.94 5.90
N ARG A 214 34.08 -5.85 5.14
CA ARG A 214 32.89 -6.60 5.56
C ARG A 214 33.11 -7.34 6.87
N ASN A 215 34.26 -8.03 7.05
CA ASN A 215 34.60 -8.71 8.29
C ASN A 215 34.66 -7.75 9.48
N VAL A 216 35.22 -6.55 9.32
CA VAL A 216 35.25 -5.51 10.37
C VAL A 216 33.84 -5.06 10.74
N ILE A 217 32.99 -4.77 9.76
CA ILE A 217 31.60 -4.36 10.00
C ILE A 217 30.87 -5.47 10.76
N MET A 218 30.90 -6.69 10.25
CA MET A 218 30.21 -7.83 10.85
C MET A 218 30.71 -8.13 12.27
N GLN A 219 32.04 -8.08 12.50
CA GLN A 219 32.59 -8.26 13.83
C GLN A 219 32.08 -7.18 14.80
N THR A 220 32.10 -5.91 14.39
CA THR A 220 31.63 -4.78 15.22
C THR A 220 30.17 -4.96 15.61
N VAL A 221 29.29 -5.32 14.65
CA VAL A 221 27.87 -5.54 14.92
C VAL A 221 27.65 -6.75 15.81
N CYS A 222 28.31 -7.88 15.54
CA CYS A 222 28.22 -9.09 16.38
C CYS A 222 28.71 -8.84 17.81
N GLU A 223 29.80 -8.10 18.03
CA GLU A 223 30.26 -7.71 19.35
C GLU A 223 29.26 -6.77 20.06
N ALA A 224 28.60 -5.89 19.32
CA ALA A 224 27.59 -4.99 19.87
C ALA A 224 26.32 -5.73 20.35
N THR A 225 25.96 -6.88 19.76
CA THR A 225 24.85 -7.72 20.27
C THR A 225 25.14 -8.29 21.67
N GLN A 226 26.39 -8.30 22.12
CA GLN A 226 26.81 -8.74 23.44
C GLN A 226 27.10 -7.58 24.42
N SER A 227 26.73 -6.37 24.06
CA SER A 227 26.90 -5.17 24.90
C SER A 227 26.12 -5.29 26.21
N PRO A 228 26.61 -4.71 27.33
CA PRO A 228 25.85 -4.60 28.57
C PRO A 228 24.66 -3.64 28.47
N SER A 229 24.56 -2.83 27.42
CA SER A 229 23.47 -1.87 27.20
C SER A 229 22.41 -2.47 26.27
N VAL A 230 21.16 -2.55 26.77
CA VAL A 230 19.99 -2.97 25.98
C VAL A 230 19.85 -2.18 24.69
N ASN A 231 20.01 -0.85 24.74
CA ASN A 231 19.86 -0.01 23.54
C ASN A 231 20.90 -0.35 22.47
N VAL A 232 22.15 -0.63 22.88
CA VAL A 232 23.20 -1.05 21.94
C VAL A 232 22.90 -2.41 21.35
N GLN A 233 22.39 -3.37 22.16
CA GLN A 233 22.01 -4.68 21.68
C GLN A 233 20.87 -4.62 20.66
N VAL A 234 19.80 -3.85 20.96
CA VAL A 234 18.66 -3.64 20.04
C VAL A 234 19.16 -3.07 18.72
N ALA A 235 19.90 -1.96 18.76
CA ALA A 235 20.43 -1.34 17.54
C ALA A 235 21.36 -2.28 16.75
N ALA A 236 22.10 -3.15 17.43
CA ALA A 236 22.93 -4.15 16.77
C ALA A 236 22.12 -5.23 16.06
N PHE A 237 21.03 -5.70 16.65
CA PHE A 237 20.11 -6.63 15.97
C PHE A 237 19.37 -5.96 14.81
N GLU A 238 18.94 -4.69 14.95
CA GLU A 238 18.42 -3.89 13.83
C GLU A 238 19.41 -3.82 12.66
N CYS A 239 20.70 -3.60 12.96
CA CYS A 239 21.76 -3.68 11.94
C CYS A 239 21.82 -5.06 11.28
N LEU A 240 21.75 -6.16 12.04
CA LEU A 240 21.76 -7.51 11.47
C LEU A 240 20.58 -7.77 10.57
N VAL A 241 19.37 -7.31 10.94
CA VAL A 241 18.15 -7.36 10.11
C VAL A 241 18.40 -6.64 8.79
N ARG A 242 18.87 -5.38 8.87
CA ARG A 242 19.13 -4.57 7.67
C ARG A 242 20.24 -5.13 6.79
N ILE A 243 21.30 -5.68 7.37
CA ILE A 243 22.38 -6.35 6.64
C ILE A 243 21.85 -7.59 5.92
N MET A 244 20.99 -8.39 6.57
CA MET A 244 20.40 -9.55 5.94
C MET A 244 19.56 -9.16 4.72
N GLN A 245 18.75 -8.11 4.83
CA GLN A 245 17.93 -7.57 3.76
C GLN A 245 18.76 -7.07 2.55
N LEU A 246 19.85 -6.37 2.80
CA LEU A 246 20.64 -5.73 1.74
C LEU A 246 21.72 -6.61 1.14
N TYR A 247 22.22 -7.59 1.90
CA TYR A 247 23.45 -8.35 1.60
C TYR A 247 23.29 -9.85 1.86
N TYR A 248 22.10 -10.39 1.64
CA TYR A 248 21.81 -11.83 1.82
C TYR A 248 22.87 -12.73 1.15
N ASP A 249 23.28 -12.37 -0.07
CA ASP A 249 24.26 -13.10 -0.86
C ASP A 249 25.66 -13.21 -0.22
N LYS A 250 25.98 -12.35 0.74
CA LYS A 250 27.27 -12.33 1.45
C LYS A 250 27.23 -13.03 2.82
N MET A 251 26.02 -13.47 3.26
CA MET A 251 25.82 -13.90 4.65
C MET A 251 26.22 -15.34 4.96
N SER A 252 26.43 -16.19 3.96
CA SER A 252 26.66 -17.63 4.18
C SER A 252 27.74 -17.92 5.22
N PHE A 253 28.92 -17.28 5.13
CA PHE A 253 30.01 -17.46 6.09
C PHE A 253 29.65 -17.02 7.51
N TYR A 254 28.97 -15.88 7.65
CA TYR A 254 28.63 -15.29 8.94
C TYR A 254 27.50 -16.05 9.63
N MET A 255 26.55 -16.55 8.87
CA MET A 255 25.46 -17.41 9.36
C MET A 255 26.06 -18.62 10.09
N GLU A 256 26.94 -19.37 9.42
CA GLU A 256 27.57 -20.55 10.01
C GLU A 256 28.44 -20.24 11.22
N LYS A 257 29.21 -19.14 11.18
CA LYS A 257 30.18 -18.81 12.21
C LYS A 257 29.60 -18.20 13.47
N ALA A 258 28.56 -17.38 13.35
CA ALA A 258 28.07 -16.59 14.47
C ALA A 258 26.54 -16.40 14.50
N LEU A 259 25.89 -16.02 13.36
CA LEU A 259 24.55 -15.47 13.38
C LEU A 259 23.51 -16.49 13.85
N TYR A 260 23.60 -17.76 13.47
CA TYR A 260 22.69 -18.81 14.00
C TYR A 260 22.67 -18.85 15.53
N GLY A 261 23.85 -18.82 16.16
CA GLY A 261 23.95 -18.86 17.62
C GLY A 261 23.46 -17.56 18.26
N LEU A 262 23.89 -16.41 17.76
CA LEU A 262 23.57 -15.10 18.31
C LEU A 262 22.05 -14.82 18.23
N THR A 263 21.43 -15.11 17.11
CA THR A 263 20.00 -14.81 16.89
C THR A 263 19.09 -15.74 17.67
N VAL A 264 19.40 -17.04 17.77
CA VAL A 264 18.61 -17.99 18.59
C VAL A 264 18.73 -17.67 20.08
N ILE A 265 19.90 -17.20 20.53
CA ILE A 265 20.09 -16.72 21.92
C ILE A 265 19.29 -15.43 22.11
N GLY A 266 19.36 -14.50 21.14
CA GLY A 266 18.61 -13.26 21.16
C GLY A 266 17.08 -13.45 21.26
N MET A 267 16.52 -14.40 20.51
CA MET A 267 15.09 -14.75 20.60
C MET A 267 14.64 -15.17 22.00
N LYS A 268 15.56 -15.70 22.82
CA LYS A 268 15.28 -16.17 24.19
C LYS A 268 15.63 -15.13 25.26
N HIS A 269 16.00 -13.92 24.84
CA HIS A 269 16.42 -12.88 25.75
C HIS A 269 15.27 -12.43 26.66
N GLU A 270 15.56 -12.13 27.93
CA GLU A 270 14.56 -11.67 28.90
C GLU A 270 14.00 -10.28 28.54
N GLU A 271 14.82 -9.45 27.90
CA GLU A 271 14.40 -8.15 27.41
C GLU A 271 13.65 -8.30 26.08
N GLU A 272 12.36 -7.99 26.07
CA GLU A 272 11.45 -8.20 24.94
C GLU A 272 11.92 -7.52 23.67
N LYS A 273 12.42 -6.27 23.76
CA LYS A 273 12.89 -5.51 22.60
C LYS A 273 14.02 -6.21 21.83
N ILE A 274 14.88 -6.93 22.56
CA ILE A 274 15.96 -7.72 21.95
C ILE A 274 15.37 -8.97 21.29
N ALA A 275 14.47 -9.65 21.98
CA ALA A 275 13.81 -10.84 21.45
C ALA A 275 13.04 -10.54 20.16
N LEU A 276 12.32 -9.43 20.11
CA LEU A 276 11.59 -8.97 18.92
C LEU A 276 12.51 -8.76 17.72
N GLN A 277 13.66 -8.10 17.90
CA GLN A 277 14.61 -7.88 16.81
C GLN A 277 15.28 -9.18 16.34
N ALA A 278 15.53 -10.10 17.26
CA ALA A 278 16.07 -11.42 16.89
C ALA A 278 15.06 -12.30 16.14
N ILE A 279 13.75 -12.16 16.44
CA ILE A 279 12.67 -12.82 15.69
C ILE A 279 12.56 -12.16 14.29
N GLU A 280 12.60 -10.83 14.24
CA GLU A 280 12.58 -10.06 12.99
C GLU A 280 13.71 -10.47 12.03
N PHE A 281 14.90 -10.75 12.57
CA PHE A 281 15.98 -11.27 11.74
C PHE A 281 15.57 -12.56 10.98
N TRP A 282 14.86 -13.48 11.63
CA TRP A 282 14.40 -14.72 11.00
C TRP A 282 13.21 -14.50 10.07
N SER A 283 12.35 -13.52 10.36
CA SER A 283 11.31 -13.08 9.44
C SER A 283 11.93 -12.55 8.15
N THR A 284 12.92 -11.66 8.28
CA THR A 284 13.67 -11.11 7.14
C THR A 284 14.39 -12.19 6.31
N VAL A 285 15.00 -13.17 6.97
CA VAL A 285 15.58 -14.32 6.25
C VAL A 285 14.55 -15.04 5.40
N CYS A 286 13.34 -15.25 5.93
CA CYS A 286 12.26 -15.89 5.20
C CYS A 286 11.78 -15.03 4.03
N ASP A 287 11.58 -13.72 4.23
CA ASP A 287 11.16 -12.80 3.18
C ASP A 287 12.15 -12.80 2.01
N GLU A 288 13.45 -12.68 2.28
CA GLU A 288 14.48 -12.74 1.23
C GLU A 288 14.49 -14.10 0.50
N GLU A 289 14.28 -15.20 1.20
CA GLU A 289 14.23 -16.52 0.58
C GLU A 289 12.94 -16.75 -0.22
N ILE A 290 11.81 -16.17 0.20
CA ILE A 290 10.55 -16.17 -0.57
C ILE A 290 10.72 -15.38 -1.87
N GLU A 291 11.28 -14.16 -1.81
CA GLU A 291 11.56 -13.36 -3.00
C GLU A 291 12.48 -14.10 -3.98
N LEU A 292 13.55 -14.73 -3.48
CA LEU A 292 14.45 -15.53 -4.31
C LEU A 292 13.77 -16.75 -4.96
N GLN A 293 12.81 -17.37 -4.27
CA GLN A 293 12.01 -18.47 -4.82
C GLN A 293 11.09 -17.99 -5.94
N LEU A 294 10.43 -16.85 -5.75
CA LEU A 294 9.58 -16.23 -6.76
C LEU A 294 10.39 -15.81 -8.00
N ASP A 295 11.55 -15.19 -7.80
CA ASP A 295 12.46 -14.82 -8.89
C ASP A 295 12.97 -16.04 -9.66
N GLU A 296 13.26 -17.14 -8.97
CA GLU A 296 13.65 -18.40 -9.61
C GLU A 296 12.52 -19.01 -10.44
N GLU A 297 11.30 -18.99 -9.92
CA GLU A 297 10.11 -19.44 -10.66
C GLU A 297 9.85 -18.60 -11.90
N ASP A 298 9.89 -17.27 -11.78
CA ASP A 298 9.76 -16.34 -12.91
C ASP A 298 10.87 -16.52 -13.96
N ALA A 299 12.10 -16.71 -13.51
CA ALA A 299 13.23 -16.99 -14.42
C ALA A 299 13.02 -18.30 -15.18
N ARG A 300 12.50 -19.35 -14.50
CA ARG A 300 12.20 -20.65 -15.10
C ARG A 300 11.06 -20.54 -16.12
N GLU A 301 9.98 -19.85 -15.78
CA GLU A 301 8.83 -19.62 -16.67
C GLU A 301 9.20 -18.80 -17.89
N SER A 302 10.04 -17.77 -17.71
CA SER A 302 10.54 -16.89 -18.77
C SER A 302 11.72 -17.48 -19.55
N ASN A 303 12.18 -18.68 -19.18
CA ASN A 303 13.36 -19.34 -19.74
C ASN A 303 14.63 -18.45 -19.70
N ARG A 304 14.78 -17.69 -18.61
CA ARG A 304 15.96 -16.85 -18.30
C ARG A 304 16.91 -17.57 -17.35
N PRO A 305 18.23 -17.34 -17.39
CA PRO A 305 19.13 -17.82 -16.36
C PRO A 305 18.80 -17.13 -15.03
N PHE A 306 18.78 -17.90 -13.93
CA PHE A 306 18.71 -17.38 -12.58
C PHE A 306 20.14 -17.21 -12.03
N GLU A 307 20.51 -15.98 -11.66
CA GLU A 307 21.88 -15.62 -11.27
C GLU A 307 22.08 -15.61 -9.75
N ASN A 308 21.00 -15.48 -8.98
CA ASN A 308 21.05 -15.41 -7.53
C ASN A 308 21.14 -16.81 -6.88
N THR A 309 21.62 -16.87 -5.63
CA THR A 309 21.73 -18.13 -4.88
C THR A 309 20.85 -18.06 -3.66
N ASN A 310 19.92 -18.99 -3.54
CA ASN A 310 19.20 -19.25 -2.29
C ASN A 310 20.02 -20.21 -1.43
N PHE A 311 20.43 -19.79 -0.24
CA PHE A 311 21.20 -20.60 0.71
C PHE A 311 20.33 -21.47 1.62
N HIS A 312 19.02 -21.29 1.62
CA HIS A 312 18.06 -22.01 2.45
C HIS A 312 18.35 -21.94 3.96
N PHE A 313 18.73 -20.78 4.46
CA PHE A 313 19.05 -20.56 5.88
C PHE A 313 17.88 -20.90 6.79
N ALA A 314 16.64 -20.53 6.41
CA ALA A 314 15.43 -20.84 7.16
C ALA A 314 15.28 -22.35 7.36
N LYS A 315 15.46 -23.15 6.31
CA LYS A 315 15.37 -24.62 6.36
C LYS A 315 16.49 -25.23 7.19
N ILE A 316 17.72 -24.74 7.05
CA ILE A 316 18.89 -25.22 7.81
C ILE A 316 18.71 -24.96 9.31
N ALA A 317 18.20 -23.78 9.67
CA ALA A 317 18.00 -23.38 11.06
C ALA A 317 16.74 -23.95 11.71
N LEU A 318 15.82 -24.52 10.96
CA LEU A 318 14.52 -25.01 11.44
C LEU A 318 14.62 -25.84 12.75
N PRO A 319 15.56 -26.78 12.91
CA PRO A 319 15.66 -27.57 14.14
C PRO A 319 15.94 -26.76 15.40
N GLN A 320 16.48 -25.56 15.28
CA GLN A 320 16.84 -24.68 16.40
C GLN A 320 15.85 -23.52 16.56
N VAL A 321 15.40 -22.93 15.47
CA VAL A 321 14.48 -21.77 15.46
C VAL A 321 13.07 -22.21 15.81
N LEU A 322 12.55 -23.27 15.19
CA LEU A 322 11.16 -23.71 15.41
C LEU A 322 10.82 -24.00 16.87
N PRO A 323 11.62 -24.80 17.65
CA PRO A 323 11.29 -25.00 19.05
C PRO A 323 11.26 -23.72 19.87
N THR A 324 12.07 -22.72 19.47
CA THR A 324 12.09 -21.40 20.12
C THR A 324 10.82 -20.62 19.77
N LEU A 325 10.40 -20.60 18.52
CA LEU A 325 9.15 -19.94 18.11
C LEU A 325 7.94 -20.56 18.81
N LEU A 326 7.83 -21.89 18.84
CA LEU A 326 6.75 -22.59 19.54
C LEU A 326 6.71 -22.28 21.04
N TYR A 327 7.90 -22.12 21.66
CA TYR A 327 7.98 -21.69 23.06
C TYR A 327 7.54 -20.24 23.22
N LEU A 328 7.94 -19.33 22.32
CA LEU A 328 7.56 -17.92 22.39
C LEU A 328 6.07 -17.69 22.14
N LEU A 329 5.42 -18.55 21.37
CA LEU A 329 3.96 -18.54 21.21
C LEU A 329 3.22 -18.75 22.55
N THR A 330 3.85 -19.38 23.57
CA THR A 330 3.26 -19.54 24.91
C THR A 330 3.51 -18.33 25.83
N LYS A 331 4.05 -17.24 25.32
CA LYS A 331 4.38 -16.02 26.07
C LYS A 331 3.39 -14.89 25.79
N GLN A 332 2.11 -15.25 25.66
CA GLN A 332 1.05 -14.26 25.53
C GLN A 332 1.00 -13.38 26.79
N ASP A 333 0.79 -12.09 26.61
CA ASP A 333 0.55 -11.14 27.69
C ASP A 333 -0.97 -11.02 27.94
N GLU A 334 -1.41 -11.29 29.18
CA GLU A 334 -2.82 -11.21 29.58
C GLU A 334 -3.33 -9.77 29.63
N ASP A 335 -2.43 -8.82 29.88
CA ASP A 335 -2.73 -7.42 30.12
C ASP A 335 -2.38 -6.51 28.92
N ALA A 336 -1.83 -7.05 27.83
CA ALA A 336 -1.46 -6.27 26.66
C ALA A 336 -2.68 -5.65 25.95
N ASP A 337 -2.57 -4.40 25.56
CA ASP A 337 -3.52 -3.77 24.67
C ASP A 337 -3.57 -4.52 23.33
N GLU A 338 -4.72 -4.57 22.68
CA GLU A 338 -4.94 -5.35 21.45
C GLU A 338 -3.99 -4.98 20.32
N ASP A 339 -3.50 -3.74 20.29
CA ASP A 339 -2.58 -3.20 19.28
C ASP A 339 -1.10 -3.29 19.69
N GLU A 340 -0.78 -3.84 20.88
CA GLU A 340 0.59 -3.91 21.35
C GLU A 340 1.33 -5.12 20.80
N TRP A 341 2.30 -4.84 19.90
CA TRP A 341 3.14 -5.86 19.28
C TRP A 341 4.05 -6.52 20.31
N ASN A 342 3.96 -7.83 20.45
CA ASN A 342 4.67 -8.62 21.45
C ASN A 342 5.37 -9.86 20.84
N VAL A 343 6.18 -10.55 21.66
CA VAL A 343 6.98 -11.70 21.20
C VAL A 343 6.12 -12.88 20.70
N SER A 344 4.91 -13.07 21.24
CA SER A 344 4.03 -14.13 20.77
C SER A 344 3.50 -13.85 19.37
N MET A 345 3.08 -12.62 19.10
CA MET A 345 2.62 -12.16 17.77
C MET A 345 3.76 -12.24 16.75
N ALA A 346 4.94 -11.73 17.12
CA ALA A 346 6.13 -11.80 16.27
C ALA A 346 6.50 -13.26 15.94
N ALA A 347 6.42 -14.16 16.92
CA ALA A 347 6.70 -15.58 16.72
C ALA A 347 5.67 -16.24 15.78
N ALA A 348 4.38 -15.86 15.86
CA ALA A 348 3.34 -16.36 14.96
C ALA A 348 3.59 -15.92 13.51
N THR A 349 3.92 -14.63 13.32
CA THR A 349 4.26 -14.07 12.00
C THR A 349 5.49 -14.75 11.41
N CYS A 350 6.56 -14.88 12.19
CA CYS A 350 7.79 -15.56 11.76
C CYS A 350 7.52 -17.04 11.40
N LEU A 351 6.66 -17.73 12.17
CA LEU A 351 6.29 -19.12 11.87
C LEU A 351 5.50 -19.23 10.56
N SER A 352 4.62 -18.27 10.27
CA SER A 352 3.90 -18.21 8.98
C SER A 352 4.86 -18.02 7.80
N LEU A 353 5.82 -17.11 7.93
CA LEU A 353 6.85 -16.90 6.92
C LEU A 353 7.74 -18.14 6.74
N GLN A 354 8.11 -18.81 7.84
CA GLN A 354 8.84 -20.08 7.74
C GLN A 354 8.05 -21.15 7.01
N ALA A 355 6.75 -21.23 7.22
CA ALA A 355 5.91 -22.19 6.52
C ALA A 355 5.87 -21.91 5.01
N GLN A 356 5.76 -20.66 4.61
CA GLN A 356 5.81 -20.24 3.20
C GLN A 356 7.18 -20.56 2.57
N THR A 357 8.26 -20.26 3.27
CA THR A 357 9.63 -20.48 2.78
C THR A 357 10.00 -21.96 2.67
N ILE A 358 9.64 -22.77 3.68
CA ILE A 358 10.12 -24.16 3.83
C ILE A 358 9.14 -25.14 3.18
N GLY A 359 7.86 -24.79 3.12
CA GLY A 359 6.82 -25.64 2.55
C GLY A 359 6.53 -26.89 3.39
N ASN A 360 6.39 -28.03 2.73
CA ASN A 360 5.94 -29.28 3.36
C ASN A 360 6.80 -29.74 4.57
N ASP A 361 8.07 -29.41 4.59
CA ASP A 361 9.00 -29.89 5.60
C ASP A 361 8.76 -29.32 7.01
N ILE A 362 7.99 -28.21 7.10
CA ILE A 362 7.62 -27.62 8.40
C ILE A 362 6.52 -28.40 9.12
N VAL A 363 5.68 -29.13 8.39
CA VAL A 363 4.48 -29.76 8.93
C VAL A 363 4.85 -30.81 10.00
N ALA A 364 5.70 -31.75 9.65
CA ALA A 364 6.06 -32.85 10.55
C ALA A 364 6.67 -32.40 11.90
N PRO A 365 7.51 -31.35 11.95
CA PRO A 365 8.03 -30.82 13.23
C PRO A 365 7.02 -30.06 14.08
N VAL A 366 6.00 -29.41 13.47
CA VAL A 366 5.00 -28.62 14.20
C VAL A 366 3.88 -29.46 14.77
N ILE A 367 3.39 -30.46 14.05
CA ILE A 367 2.22 -31.28 14.43
C ILE A 367 2.33 -31.91 15.82
N PRO A 368 3.46 -32.47 16.27
CA PRO A 368 3.57 -33.00 17.62
C PRO A 368 3.31 -32.00 18.74
N PHE A 369 3.70 -30.73 18.54
CA PHE A 369 3.40 -29.65 19.48
C PHE A 369 1.89 -29.35 19.53
N VAL A 370 1.24 -29.32 18.38
CA VAL A 370 -0.20 -29.11 18.27
C VAL A 370 -0.97 -30.23 18.96
N GLU A 371 -0.69 -31.48 18.63
CA GLU A 371 -1.36 -32.67 19.21
C GLU A 371 -1.21 -32.74 20.75
N GLN A 372 -0.02 -32.38 21.24
CA GLN A 372 0.26 -32.42 22.67
C GLN A 372 -0.49 -31.31 23.43
N ASN A 373 -0.69 -30.16 22.81
CA ASN A 373 -1.11 -28.94 23.51
C ASN A 373 -2.52 -28.45 23.18
N ILE A 374 -3.14 -28.93 22.13
CA ILE A 374 -4.48 -28.47 21.69
C ILE A 374 -5.57 -28.64 22.78
N ARG A 375 -5.38 -29.56 23.72
CA ARG A 375 -6.29 -29.79 24.87
C ARG A 375 -5.59 -29.60 26.22
N ASN A 376 -4.50 -28.82 26.24
CA ASN A 376 -3.77 -28.54 27.46
C ASN A 376 -4.66 -27.81 28.49
N PRO A 377 -4.62 -28.14 29.80
CA PRO A 377 -5.36 -27.37 30.79
C PRO A 377 -4.93 -25.91 30.90
N ASP A 378 -3.65 -25.63 30.63
CA ASP A 378 -3.13 -24.27 30.54
C ASP A 378 -3.52 -23.64 29.15
N TRP A 379 -4.25 -22.54 29.21
CA TRP A 379 -4.74 -21.89 28.00
C TRP A 379 -3.61 -21.32 27.11
N HIS A 380 -2.48 -20.91 27.67
CA HIS A 380 -1.33 -20.41 26.90
C HIS A 380 -0.84 -21.46 25.89
N TYR A 381 -0.82 -22.71 26.30
CA TYR A 381 -0.43 -23.82 25.42
C TYR A 381 -1.55 -24.21 24.44
N ARG A 382 -2.84 -24.10 24.86
CA ARG A 382 -3.95 -24.34 23.92
C ARG A 382 -3.95 -23.31 22.80
N GLU A 383 -3.84 -22.05 23.17
CA GLU A 383 -3.80 -20.95 22.19
C GLU A 383 -2.58 -21.08 21.28
N ALA A 384 -1.38 -21.30 21.83
CA ALA A 384 -0.16 -21.51 21.06
C ALA A 384 -0.27 -22.71 20.08
N ALA A 385 -0.96 -23.78 20.46
CA ALA A 385 -1.22 -24.92 19.58
C ALA A 385 -2.14 -24.53 18.41
N VAL A 386 -3.20 -23.80 18.66
CA VAL A 386 -4.11 -23.30 17.61
C VAL A 386 -3.40 -22.33 16.68
N MET A 387 -2.68 -21.35 17.26
CA MET A 387 -1.93 -20.37 16.51
C MET A 387 -0.86 -21.00 15.62
N SER A 388 -0.09 -21.96 16.18
CA SER A 388 0.94 -22.66 15.39
C SER A 388 0.34 -23.48 14.25
N PHE A 389 -0.82 -24.10 14.44
CA PHE A 389 -1.53 -24.82 13.39
C PHE A 389 -2.01 -23.85 12.30
N GLY A 390 -2.67 -22.75 12.69
CA GLY A 390 -3.14 -21.72 11.75
C GLY A 390 -1.99 -21.10 10.94
N SER A 391 -0.83 -20.89 11.56
CA SER A 391 0.34 -20.28 10.91
C SER A 391 0.94 -21.14 9.80
N ILE A 392 0.82 -22.46 9.86
CA ILE A 392 1.40 -23.36 8.84
C ILE A 392 0.44 -23.78 7.73
N LEU A 393 -0.74 -23.16 7.63
CA LEU A 393 -1.73 -23.51 6.60
C LEU A 393 -1.40 -22.92 5.22
N GLU A 394 -0.44 -22.02 5.13
CA GLU A 394 0.06 -21.44 3.89
C GLU A 394 1.52 -21.84 3.66
N GLY A 395 1.86 -22.21 2.43
CA GLY A 395 3.18 -22.69 2.02
C GLY A 395 3.23 -24.17 1.78
N PRO A 396 2.87 -25.05 2.74
CA PRO A 396 2.77 -26.49 2.46
C PRO A 396 1.67 -26.80 1.43
N ASN A 397 1.88 -27.86 0.66
CA ASN A 397 0.91 -28.29 -0.34
C ASN A 397 -0.44 -28.66 0.31
N PRO A 398 -1.59 -28.26 -0.27
CA PRO A 398 -2.92 -28.60 0.24
C PRO A 398 -3.14 -30.11 0.46
N GLU A 399 -2.56 -30.96 -0.38
CA GLU A 399 -2.65 -32.42 -0.26
C GLU A 399 -2.02 -32.96 1.06
N VAL A 400 -0.97 -32.31 1.54
CA VAL A 400 -0.30 -32.65 2.81
C VAL A 400 -1.14 -32.18 3.99
N LEU A 401 -1.78 -31.01 3.87
CA LEU A 401 -2.58 -30.38 4.93
C LEU A 401 -3.98 -31.00 5.06
N THR A 402 -4.58 -31.48 3.97
CA THR A 402 -5.97 -31.99 3.95
C THR A 402 -6.28 -32.99 5.09
N PRO A 403 -5.52 -34.07 5.30
CA PRO A 403 -5.82 -35.02 6.38
C PRO A 403 -5.70 -34.39 7.77
N LEU A 404 -4.79 -33.45 7.96
CA LEU A 404 -4.58 -32.74 9.23
C LEU A 404 -5.71 -31.77 9.53
N VAL A 405 -6.12 -30.99 8.53
CA VAL A 405 -7.24 -30.05 8.63
C VAL A 405 -8.55 -30.80 8.88
N SER A 406 -8.83 -31.90 8.16
CA SER A 406 -10.02 -32.71 8.37
C SER A 406 -10.10 -33.28 9.80
N GLN A 407 -8.96 -33.61 10.39
CA GLN A 407 -8.90 -34.10 11.77
C GLN A 407 -9.02 -32.94 12.80
N ALA A 408 -8.42 -31.79 12.52
CA ALA A 408 -8.40 -30.64 13.42
C ALA A 408 -9.72 -29.87 13.42
N LEU A 409 -10.42 -29.83 12.30
CA LEU A 409 -11.60 -28.98 12.08
C LEU A 409 -12.70 -29.13 13.14
N PRO A 410 -13.12 -30.35 13.58
CA PRO A 410 -14.11 -30.49 14.65
C PRO A 410 -13.62 -29.91 15.98
N VAL A 411 -12.32 -30.01 16.28
CA VAL A 411 -11.72 -29.47 17.51
C VAL A 411 -11.67 -27.95 17.45
N LEU A 412 -11.27 -27.38 16.32
CA LEU A 412 -11.23 -25.92 16.11
C LEU A 412 -12.63 -25.30 16.22
N ILE A 413 -13.65 -25.93 15.65
CA ILE A 413 -15.06 -25.52 15.77
C ILE A 413 -15.52 -25.53 17.25
N GLU A 414 -15.08 -26.49 18.05
CA GLU A 414 -15.37 -26.55 19.48
C GLU A 414 -14.65 -25.42 20.23
N MET A 415 -13.40 -25.10 19.86
CA MET A 415 -12.57 -24.09 20.52
C MET A 415 -13.03 -22.64 20.30
N VAL A 416 -13.82 -22.36 19.31
CA VAL A 416 -14.52 -21.05 19.19
C VAL A 416 -15.45 -20.79 20.39
N LYS A 417 -15.78 -21.83 21.15
CA LYS A 417 -16.60 -21.76 22.36
C LYS A 417 -15.77 -21.96 23.64
N ASP A 418 -14.44 -21.85 23.59
CA ASP A 418 -13.56 -21.94 24.77
C ASP A 418 -13.94 -20.86 25.80
N GLN A 419 -13.58 -21.08 27.07
CA GLN A 419 -13.82 -20.12 28.12
C GLN A 419 -12.86 -18.92 28.09
N VAL A 420 -11.72 -19.07 27.43
CA VAL A 420 -10.66 -18.06 27.33
C VAL A 420 -10.77 -17.32 26.01
N LEU A 421 -10.79 -15.99 26.08
CA LEU A 421 -10.98 -15.10 24.93
C LEU A 421 -9.91 -15.33 23.87
N GLN A 422 -8.65 -15.37 24.26
CA GLN A 422 -7.51 -15.53 23.34
C GLN A 422 -7.59 -16.86 22.55
N VAL A 423 -8.04 -17.94 23.19
CA VAL A 423 -8.22 -19.24 22.54
C VAL A 423 -9.36 -19.20 21.52
N LYS A 424 -10.49 -18.55 21.85
CA LYS A 424 -11.60 -18.34 20.92
C LYS A 424 -11.16 -17.54 19.69
N ASP A 425 -10.41 -16.48 19.94
CA ASP A 425 -9.93 -15.57 18.91
C ASP A 425 -9.03 -16.29 17.90
N SER A 426 -7.99 -16.96 18.39
CA SER A 426 -7.07 -17.74 17.55
C SER A 426 -7.78 -18.89 16.82
N ALA A 427 -8.80 -19.52 17.46
CA ALA A 427 -9.60 -20.55 16.82
C ALA A 427 -10.46 -19.98 15.67
N ALA A 428 -11.12 -18.84 15.88
CA ALA A 428 -11.90 -18.17 14.84
C ALA A 428 -11.01 -17.70 13.67
N TRP A 429 -9.84 -17.12 13.96
CA TRP A 429 -8.84 -16.77 12.97
C TRP A 429 -8.35 -17.98 12.17
N THR A 430 -8.01 -19.08 12.85
CA THR A 430 -7.56 -20.32 12.19
C THR A 430 -8.65 -20.90 11.29
N LEU A 431 -9.92 -20.86 11.72
CA LEU A 431 -11.05 -21.27 10.86
C LEU A 431 -11.18 -20.36 9.64
N GLY A 432 -10.96 -19.06 9.80
CA GLY A 432 -10.91 -18.11 8.68
C GLY A 432 -9.85 -18.48 7.65
N ARG A 433 -8.63 -18.82 8.10
CA ARG A 433 -7.55 -19.31 7.24
C ARG A 433 -7.89 -20.62 6.53
N VAL A 434 -8.55 -21.55 7.22
CA VAL A 434 -9.02 -22.80 6.58
C VAL A 434 -10.06 -22.49 5.49
N CYS A 435 -10.98 -21.58 5.76
CA CYS A 435 -12.01 -21.18 4.78
C CYS A 435 -11.41 -20.49 3.55
N ASP A 436 -10.35 -19.69 3.76
CA ASP A 436 -9.66 -18.98 2.69
C ASP A 436 -8.79 -19.90 1.84
N LEU A 437 -7.87 -20.62 2.47
CA LEU A 437 -6.79 -21.33 1.80
C LEU A 437 -7.12 -22.79 1.44
N LEU A 438 -8.02 -23.44 2.19
CA LEU A 438 -8.20 -24.87 2.18
C LEU A 438 -9.68 -25.28 2.15
N ILE A 439 -10.49 -24.57 1.41
CA ILE A 439 -11.94 -24.81 1.31
C ILE A 439 -12.27 -26.26 0.92
N ASP A 440 -11.48 -26.86 0.03
CA ASP A 440 -11.65 -28.24 -0.42
C ASP A 440 -11.46 -29.29 0.70
N CYS A 441 -10.82 -28.88 1.82
CA CYS A 441 -10.69 -29.73 3.00
C CYS A 441 -11.96 -29.79 3.85
N ILE A 442 -12.90 -28.86 3.64
CA ILE A 442 -14.15 -28.78 4.35
C ILE A 442 -15.18 -29.68 3.65
N GLN A 443 -15.47 -30.84 4.26
CA GLN A 443 -16.56 -31.71 3.79
C GLN A 443 -17.90 -31.05 4.15
N LEU A 444 -18.56 -30.45 3.16
CA LEU A 444 -19.75 -29.63 3.38
C LEU A 444 -20.88 -30.38 4.12
N ASP A 445 -21.12 -31.65 3.74
CA ASP A 445 -22.17 -32.49 4.35
C ASP A 445 -21.87 -32.85 5.81
N VAL A 446 -20.61 -32.74 6.25
CA VAL A 446 -20.18 -33.18 7.59
C VAL A 446 -19.90 -31.98 8.50
N HIS A 447 -19.24 -30.95 7.96
CA HIS A 447 -18.67 -29.87 8.78
C HIS A 447 -19.42 -28.55 8.70
N LEU A 448 -20.08 -28.25 7.55
CA LEU A 448 -20.63 -26.93 7.28
C LEU A 448 -21.66 -26.48 8.33
N ASP A 449 -22.58 -27.35 8.70
CA ASP A 449 -23.62 -27.02 9.68
C ASP A 449 -23.02 -26.60 11.04
N ASN A 450 -22.08 -27.39 11.56
CA ASN A 450 -21.42 -27.10 12.82
C ASN A 450 -20.52 -25.86 12.73
N LEU A 451 -19.83 -25.68 11.60
CA LEU A 451 -18.98 -24.51 11.35
C LEU A 451 -19.79 -23.23 11.35
N ILE A 452 -20.88 -23.17 10.58
CA ILE A 452 -21.75 -22.00 10.51
C ILE A 452 -22.37 -21.70 11.87
N HIS A 453 -22.87 -22.70 12.59
CA HIS A 453 -23.44 -22.50 13.92
C HIS A 453 -22.40 -21.93 14.92
N ALA A 454 -21.16 -22.39 14.85
CA ALA A 454 -20.09 -21.88 15.70
C ALA A 454 -19.72 -20.43 15.33
N LEU A 455 -19.56 -20.11 14.05
CA LEU A 455 -19.27 -18.77 13.58
C LEU A 455 -20.40 -17.78 13.91
N VAL A 456 -21.66 -18.16 13.68
CA VAL A 456 -22.83 -17.32 14.02
C VAL A 456 -22.92 -17.09 15.53
N ALA A 457 -22.60 -18.07 16.35
CA ALA A 457 -22.53 -17.90 17.81
C ALA A 457 -21.39 -16.95 18.21
N GLY A 458 -20.27 -17.00 17.52
CA GLY A 458 -19.13 -16.09 17.71
C GLY A 458 -19.44 -14.64 17.32
N LEU A 459 -20.38 -14.39 16.42
CA LEU A 459 -20.86 -13.03 16.10
C LEU A 459 -21.55 -12.32 17.27
N GLU A 460 -21.95 -13.03 18.32
CA GLU A 460 -22.57 -12.49 19.54
C GLU A 460 -21.61 -12.39 20.71
N ASP A 461 -20.33 -12.63 20.51
CA ASP A 461 -19.28 -12.63 21.52
C ASP A 461 -18.54 -11.28 21.57
N ASN A 462 -17.33 -11.28 22.07
CA ASN A 462 -16.45 -10.11 22.12
C ASN A 462 -16.18 -9.54 20.70
N PRO A 463 -16.06 -8.21 20.55
CA PRO A 463 -15.81 -7.55 19.26
C PRO A 463 -14.70 -8.16 18.41
N ARG A 464 -13.63 -8.61 19.04
CA ARG A 464 -12.47 -9.25 18.38
C ARG A 464 -12.85 -10.60 17.74
N ILE A 465 -13.62 -11.42 18.45
CA ILE A 465 -14.15 -12.68 17.93
C ILE A 465 -15.14 -12.42 16.79
N VAL A 466 -15.97 -11.38 16.92
CA VAL A 466 -16.90 -10.94 15.88
C VAL A 466 -16.14 -10.67 14.58
N ALA A 467 -15.04 -9.91 14.62
CA ALA A 467 -14.24 -9.58 13.44
C ALA A 467 -13.69 -10.85 12.75
N ASN A 468 -13.09 -11.77 13.52
CA ASN A 468 -12.57 -13.04 12.97
C ASN A 468 -13.67 -13.97 12.44
N CYS A 469 -14.82 -14.04 13.10
CA CYS A 469 -15.96 -14.80 12.59
C CYS A 469 -16.55 -14.17 11.32
N CYS A 470 -16.63 -12.86 11.22
CA CYS A 470 -17.00 -12.14 10.01
C CYS A 470 -16.03 -12.48 8.88
N TRP A 471 -14.74 -12.38 9.11
CA TRP A 471 -13.72 -12.73 8.11
C TRP A 471 -13.83 -14.19 7.65
N ALA A 472 -14.04 -15.13 8.57
CA ALA A 472 -14.24 -16.53 8.22
C ALA A 472 -15.52 -16.76 7.36
N ILE A 473 -16.61 -16.04 7.67
CA ILE A 473 -17.86 -16.10 6.87
C ILE A 473 -17.64 -15.47 5.50
N MET A 474 -16.90 -14.36 5.40
CA MET A 474 -16.56 -13.73 4.12
C MET A 474 -15.78 -14.70 3.23
N ASN A 475 -14.68 -15.27 3.73
CA ASN A 475 -13.90 -16.25 2.98
C ASN A 475 -14.74 -17.45 2.54
N LEU A 476 -15.53 -18.00 3.46
CA LEU A 476 -16.41 -19.14 3.15
C LEU A 476 -17.42 -18.81 2.06
N THR A 477 -18.01 -17.63 2.09
CA THR A 477 -19.03 -17.22 1.10
C THR A 477 -18.41 -16.88 -0.26
N GLU A 478 -17.19 -16.33 -0.29
CA GLU A 478 -16.46 -16.09 -1.54
C GLU A 478 -16.04 -17.39 -2.22
N GLN A 479 -15.55 -18.36 -1.46
CA GLN A 479 -15.11 -19.65 -1.99
C GLN A 479 -16.29 -20.52 -2.46
N LEU A 480 -17.42 -20.48 -1.78
CA LEU A 480 -18.60 -21.29 -2.11
C LEU A 480 -19.60 -20.55 -3.01
N GLY A 481 -19.48 -19.22 -3.14
CA GLY A 481 -20.38 -18.38 -3.93
C GLY A 481 -20.35 -18.74 -5.41
N GLY A 482 -21.48 -18.65 -6.06
CA GLY A 482 -21.62 -18.90 -7.50
C GLY A 482 -22.45 -17.81 -8.14
N ASN A 483 -21.82 -16.92 -8.91
CA ASN A 483 -22.53 -15.92 -9.69
C ASN A 483 -23.54 -16.61 -10.63
N ASP A 484 -24.79 -16.13 -10.63
CA ASP A 484 -25.90 -16.64 -11.44
C ASP A 484 -26.39 -18.06 -11.11
N ALA A 485 -25.85 -18.72 -10.09
CA ALA A 485 -26.40 -20.02 -9.66
C ALA A 485 -27.79 -19.88 -9.05
N GLN A 486 -28.60 -20.95 -9.11
CA GLN A 486 -29.92 -20.97 -8.50
C GLN A 486 -29.85 -21.05 -6.99
N THR A 487 -28.86 -21.80 -6.46
CA THR A 487 -28.66 -22.07 -5.03
C THR A 487 -27.20 -22.46 -4.78
N TYR A 488 -26.73 -22.33 -3.56
CA TYR A 488 -25.40 -22.77 -3.11
C TYR A 488 -25.45 -23.33 -1.68
N ALA A 489 -24.35 -23.86 -1.20
CA ALA A 489 -24.30 -24.54 0.09
C ALA A 489 -24.71 -23.66 1.29
N LEU A 490 -24.52 -22.35 1.19
CA LEU A 490 -24.86 -21.40 2.26
C LEU A 490 -26.30 -20.90 2.19
N SER A 491 -27.07 -21.20 1.14
CA SER A 491 -28.46 -20.74 1.00
C SER A 491 -29.34 -20.99 2.23
N PRO A 492 -29.29 -22.18 2.91
CA PRO A 492 -30.07 -22.41 4.12
C PRO A 492 -29.71 -21.54 5.30
N TYR A 493 -28.49 -21.05 5.34
CA TYR A 493 -27.94 -20.27 6.46
C TYR A 493 -27.94 -18.76 6.18
N PHE A 494 -28.26 -18.35 4.96
CA PHE A 494 -28.11 -16.98 4.48
C PHE A 494 -28.96 -15.99 5.31
N GLU A 495 -30.27 -16.25 5.47
CA GLU A 495 -31.16 -15.37 6.24
C GLU A 495 -30.79 -15.30 7.74
N PRO A 496 -30.47 -16.42 8.43
CA PRO A 496 -29.95 -16.38 9.80
C PRO A 496 -28.67 -15.57 9.96
N ILE A 497 -27.70 -15.69 9.06
CA ILE A 497 -26.45 -14.93 9.10
C ILE A 497 -26.73 -13.42 8.96
N ILE A 498 -27.47 -13.02 7.93
CA ILE A 498 -27.87 -11.62 7.70
C ILE A 498 -28.62 -11.04 8.91
N THR A 499 -29.54 -11.79 9.49
CA THR A 499 -30.32 -11.35 10.65
C THR A 499 -29.44 -11.11 11.87
N THR A 500 -28.46 -11.99 12.09
CA THR A 500 -27.52 -11.83 13.21
C THR A 500 -26.59 -10.64 12.97
N LEU A 501 -26.03 -10.49 11.76
CA LEU A 501 -25.18 -9.34 11.40
C LEU A 501 -25.94 -8.01 11.57
N MET A 502 -27.17 -7.94 11.11
CA MET A 502 -28.01 -6.75 11.29
C MET A 502 -28.22 -6.40 12.75
N ARG A 503 -28.42 -7.39 13.63
CA ARG A 503 -28.64 -7.21 15.05
C ARG A 503 -27.39 -6.71 15.78
N ILE A 504 -26.21 -7.29 15.46
CA ILE A 504 -24.96 -6.87 16.13
C ILE A 504 -24.54 -5.45 15.74
N THR A 505 -24.87 -4.99 14.54
CA THR A 505 -24.60 -3.60 14.12
C THR A 505 -25.49 -2.56 14.79
N GLU A 506 -26.58 -2.97 15.46
CA GLU A 506 -27.44 -2.11 16.26
C GLU A 506 -26.94 -1.96 17.71
N SER A 507 -26.07 -2.82 18.18
CA SER A 507 -25.57 -2.83 19.55
C SER A 507 -24.60 -1.67 19.78
N ASN A 508 -24.84 -0.88 20.82
CA ASN A 508 -23.93 0.20 21.25
C ASN A 508 -22.67 -0.32 21.96
N VAL A 509 -22.57 -1.62 22.22
CA VAL A 509 -21.44 -2.25 22.91
C VAL A 509 -20.33 -2.64 21.93
N ASN A 510 -20.65 -2.75 20.63
CA ASN A 510 -19.68 -3.14 19.61
C ASN A 510 -18.78 -1.97 19.22
N GLU A 511 -17.49 -2.22 19.19
CA GLU A 511 -16.47 -1.31 18.69
C GLU A 511 -16.68 -1.04 17.19
N ASN A 512 -16.14 0.09 16.70
CA ASN A 512 -16.29 0.47 15.28
C ASN A 512 -15.78 -0.63 14.34
N ASN A 513 -14.65 -1.26 14.65
CA ASN A 513 -14.05 -2.31 13.82
C ASN A 513 -14.98 -3.51 13.62
N SER A 514 -15.62 -4.02 14.68
CA SER A 514 -16.52 -5.16 14.56
C SER A 514 -17.82 -4.82 13.80
N ARG A 515 -18.30 -3.57 13.90
CA ARG A 515 -19.43 -3.10 13.09
C ARG A 515 -19.07 -2.99 11.63
N THR A 516 -17.89 -2.45 11.31
CA THR A 516 -17.36 -2.39 9.94
C THR A 516 -17.23 -3.78 9.34
N SER A 517 -16.60 -4.73 10.04
CA SER A 517 -16.49 -6.12 9.58
C SER A 517 -17.87 -6.78 9.34
N ALA A 518 -18.87 -6.45 10.16
CA ALA A 518 -20.22 -6.97 9.96
C ALA A 518 -20.89 -6.38 8.69
N TYR A 519 -20.70 -5.09 8.39
CA TYR A 519 -21.20 -4.49 7.15
C TYR A 519 -20.45 -5.01 5.93
N GLU A 520 -19.13 -5.21 6.00
CA GLU A 520 -18.35 -5.83 4.94
C GLU A 520 -18.82 -7.26 4.65
N THR A 521 -19.08 -8.03 5.70
CA THR A 521 -19.64 -9.39 5.56
C THR A 521 -21.03 -9.37 4.88
N MET A 522 -21.90 -8.42 5.24
CA MET A 522 -23.18 -8.26 4.56
C MET A 522 -23.02 -7.86 3.09
N ALA A 523 -22.06 -7.01 2.78
CA ALA A 523 -21.75 -6.62 1.40
C ALA A 523 -21.25 -7.83 0.58
N THR A 524 -20.34 -8.63 1.14
CA THR A 524 -19.83 -9.85 0.50
C THR A 524 -20.91 -10.89 0.31
N LEU A 525 -21.75 -11.12 1.32
CA LEU A 525 -22.92 -12.02 1.19
C LEU A 525 -23.88 -11.54 0.09
N ALA A 526 -24.12 -10.23 0.00
CA ALA A 526 -24.97 -9.69 -1.05
C ALA A 526 -24.35 -9.90 -2.43
N SER A 527 -23.06 -9.68 -2.60
CA SER A 527 -22.36 -9.79 -3.91
C SER A 527 -22.25 -11.24 -4.42
N THR A 528 -22.12 -12.21 -3.49
CA THR A 528 -21.94 -13.64 -3.82
C THR A 528 -23.24 -14.44 -3.78
N GLY A 529 -24.38 -13.80 -3.46
CA GLY A 529 -25.67 -14.42 -3.30
C GLY A 529 -26.22 -15.06 -4.58
N THR A 530 -26.93 -16.17 -4.40
CA THR A 530 -27.59 -16.92 -5.48
C THR A 530 -29.06 -16.51 -5.60
N LYS A 531 -29.74 -16.91 -6.69
CA LYS A 531 -31.11 -16.44 -7.00
C LYS A 531 -32.14 -16.73 -5.91
N ASP A 532 -31.97 -17.83 -5.17
CA ASP A 532 -32.83 -18.18 -4.05
C ASP A 532 -32.65 -17.27 -2.83
N THR A 533 -31.52 -16.55 -2.73
CA THR A 533 -31.26 -15.59 -1.67
C THR A 533 -31.67 -14.14 -2.01
N TYR A 534 -32.02 -13.84 -3.25
CA TYR A 534 -32.42 -12.49 -3.71
C TYR A 534 -33.53 -11.86 -2.86
N PRO A 535 -34.57 -12.58 -2.43
CA PRO A 535 -35.59 -12.00 -1.55
C PRO A 535 -35.01 -11.50 -0.21
N THR A 536 -34.03 -12.19 0.35
CA THR A 536 -33.35 -11.78 1.58
C THR A 536 -32.43 -10.57 1.31
N ILE A 537 -31.72 -10.56 0.18
CA ILE A 537 -30.87 -9.44 -0.26
C ILE A 537 -31.74 -8.17 -0.47
N ALA A 538 -32.92 -8.31 -1.06
CA ALA A 538 -33.85 -7.19 -1.23
C ALA A 538 -34.34 -6.63 0.13
N LYS A 539 -34.67 -7.50 1.08
CA LYS A 539 -35.00 -7.07 2.46
C LYS A 539 -33.82 -6.37 3.15
N LEU A 540 -32.60 -6.90 2.98
CA LEU A 540 -31.38 -6.26 3.48
C LEU A 540 -31.24 -4.85 2.90
N GLY A 541 -31.35 -4.68 1.60
CA GLY A 541 -31.27 -3.40 0.93
C GLY A 541 -32.24 -2.36 1.47
N LEU A 542 -33.49 -2.75 1.72
CA LEU A 542 -34.49 -1.87 2.34
C LEU A 542 -34.13 -1.48 3.77
N ALA A 543 -33.65 -2.43 4.58
CA ALA A 543 -33.26 -2.16 5.96
C ALA A 543 -32.02 -1.24 6.04
N ILE A 544 -31.03 -1.47 5.18
CA ILE A 544 -29.84 -0.62 5.08
C ILE A 544 -30.21 0.79 4.62
N LEU A 545 -31.09 0.92 3.63
CA LEU A 545 -31.56 2.22 3.15
C LEU A 545 -32.30 2.99 4.24
N GLU A 546 -33.10 2.32 5.07
CA GLU A 546 -33.77 2.94 6.22
C GLU A 546 -32.78 3.45 7.26
N ARG A 547 -31.70 2.68 7.52
CA ARG A 547 -30.62 3.13 8.41
C ARG A 547 -29.89 4.34 7.82
N LEU A 548 -29.61 4.34 6.52
CA LEU A 548 -28.96 5.46 5.84
C LEU A 548 -29.80 6.73 5.96
N ASP A 549 -31.11 6.64 5.71
CA ASP A 549 -32.05 7.76 5.87
C ASP A 549 -32.06 8.29 7.32
N THR A 550 -31.95 7.39 8.30
CA THR A 550 -31.88 7.75 9.73
C THR A 550 -30.57 8.51 10.04
N THR A 551 -29.44 8.09 9.49
CA THR A 551 -28.16 8.81 9.67
C THR A 551 -28.21 10.21 9.07
N ILE A 552 -28.83 10.36 7.90
CA ILE A 552 -29.03 11.65 7.23
C ILE A 552 -29.91 12.58 8.08
N ALA A 553 -31.04 12.08 8.57
CA ALA A 553 -31.96 12.85 9.39
C ALA A 553 -31.32 13.36 10.70
N ASN A 554 -30.40 12.59 11.29
CA ASN A 554 -29.75 12.91 12.55
C ASN A 554 -28.40 13.64 12.40
N ALA A 555 -27.86 13.80 11.19
CA ALA A 555 -26.55 14.36 10.95
C ALA A 555 -26.34 15.77 11.55
N ASN A 556 -27.37 16.60 11.56
CA ASN A 556 -27.32 17.94 12.15
C ASN A 556 -27.21 17.96 13.68
N GLN A 557 -27.46 16.84 14.34
CA GLN A 557 -27.34 16.70 15.80
C GLN A 557 -25.92 16.34 16.24
N VAL A 558 -25.06 15.92 15.31
CA VAL A 558 -23.68 15.50 15.55
C VAL A 558 -22.77 16.72 15.51
N VAL A 559 -22.16 17.08 16.64
CA VAL A 559 -21.40 18.32 16.81
C VAL A 559 -19.89 18.07 16.88
N GLY A 560 -19.44 16.97 17.49
CA GLY A 560 -18.04 16.61 17.66
C GLY A 560 -17.34 16.23 16.32
N THR A 561 -16.05 16.47 16.21
CA THR A 561 -15.26 16.06 15.02
C THR A 561 -15.20 14.55 14.92
N ASP A 562 -14.91 13.87 16.03
CA ASP A 562 -14.79 12.40 16.08
C ASP A 562 -16.16 11.74 15.82
N ASP A 563 -17.24 12.32 16.35
CA ASP A 563 -18.60 11.83 16.10
C ASP A 563 -18.99 11.99 14.61
N ARG A 564 -18.52 13.04 13.96
CA ARG A 564 -18.74 13.24 12.51
C ARG A 564 -17.95 12.25 11.66
N LEU A 565 -16.72 11.94 12.07
CA LEU A 565 -15.91 10.90 11.40
C LEU A 565 -16.59 9.54 11.54
N ALA A 566 -17.01 9.16 12.74
CA ALA A 566 -17.73 7.90 12.98
C ALA A 566 -19.05 7.83 12.21
N LEU A 567 -19.77 8.95 12.07
CA LEU A 567 -20.98 9.02 11.25
C LEU A 567 -20.65 8.81 9.77
N GLY A 568 -19.56 9.41 9.27
CA GLY A 568 -19.09 9.25 7.90
C GLY A 568 -18.72 7.79 7.61
N GLU A 569 -17.97 7.15 8.49
CA GLU A 569 -17.61 5.72 8.38
C GLU A 569 -18.86 4.83 8.32
N LEU A 570 -19.85 5.09 9.18
CA LEU A 570 -21.12 4.36 9.14
C LEU A 570 -21.84 4.56 7.81
N GLN A 571 -21.90 5.79 7.30
CA GLN A 571 -22.54 6.09 6.01
C GLN A 571 -21.82 5.38 4.86
N SER A 572 -20.48 5.36 4.85
CA SER A 572 -19.66 4.62 3.87
C SER A 572 -19.96 3.13 3.91
N ASN A 573 -20.00 2.52 5.09
CA ASN A 573 -20.33 1.11 5.25
C ASN A 573 -21.74 0.77 4.71
N LEU A 574 -22.75 1.62 4.99
CA LEU A 574 -24.10 1.44 4.48
C LEU A 574 -24.18 1.58 2.96
N LEU A 575 -23.46 2.55 2.39
CA LEU A 575 -23.37 2.76 0.95
C LEU A 575 -22.71 1.57 0.25
N ASN A 576 -21.65 0.99 0.84
CA ASN A 576 -21.00 -0.20 0.30
C ASN A 576 -21.97 -1.40 0.24
N VAL A 577 -22.74 -1.66 1.30
CA VAL A 577 -23.77 -2.73 1.28
C VAL A 577 -24.80 -2.46 0.18
N LEU A 578 -25.32 -1.22 0.07
CA LEU A 578 -26.30 -0.85 -0.97
C LEU A 578 -25.73 -1.00 -2.37
N THR A 579 -24.46 -0.70 -2.57
CA THR A 579 -23.77 -0.86 -3.86
C THR A 579 -23.77 -2.32 -4.29
N ASN A 580 -23.42 -3.25 -3.37
CA ASN A 580 -23.40 -4.67 -3.66
C ASN A 580 -24.81 -5.25 -3.84
N VAL A 581 -25.77 -4.83 -3.03
CA VAL A 581 -27.20 -5.16 -3.21
C VAL A 581 -27.69 -4.72 -4.59
N THR A 582 -27.37 -3.49 -5.00
CA THR A 582 -27.77 -2.93 -6.29
C THR A 582 -27.16 -3.70 -7.46
N ARG A 583 -25.87 -4.03 -7.38
CA ARG A 583 -25.19 -4.84 -8.40
C ARG A 583 -25.82 -6.22 -8.57
N THR A 584 -26.16 -6.88 -7.46
CA THR A 584 -26.69 -8.25 -7.45
C THR A 584 -28.15 -8.31 -7.92
N LEU A 585 -28.99 -7.39 -7.42
CA LEU A 585 -30.41 -7.36 -7.82
C LEU A 585 -30.62 -6.81 -9.23
N GLY A 586 -29.66 -6.03 -9.75
CA GLY A 586 -29.75 -5.43 -11.06
C GLY A 586 -31.05 -4.62 -11.23
N ARG A 587 -31.80 -4.91 -12.25
CA ARG A 587 -33.03 -4.15 -12.60
C ARG A 587 -34.14 -4.20 -11.54
N ASP A 588 -34.12 -5.19 -10.65
CA ASP A 588 -35.12 -5.30 -9.57
C ASP A 588 -35.00 -4.18 -8.54
N VAL A 589 -33.86 -3.46 -8.51
CA VAL A 589 -33.66 -2.28 -7.63
C VAL A 589 -34.48 -1.06 -8.07
N ALA A 590 -35.09 -1.09 -9.26
CA ALA A 590 -35.85 0.05 -9.83
C ALA A 590 -36.96 0.56 -8.91
N GLU A 591 -37.55 -0.32 -8.10
CA GLU A 591 -38.64 0.06 -7.16
C GLU A 591 -38.19 0.99 -6.06
N ILE A 592 -36.91 0.91 -5.65
CA ILE A 592 -36.32 1.71 -4.56
C ILE A 592 -35.32 2.74 -5.06
N ALA A 593 -35.07 2.81 -6.36
CA ALA A 593 -34.06 3.67 -6.97
C ALA A 593 -34.32 5.17 -6.70
N ASP A 594 -35.57 5.63 -6.70
CA ASP A 594 -35.93 7.01 -6.36
C ASP A 594 -35.49 7.37 -4.94
N ARG A 595 -35.69 6.45 -4.00
CA ARG A 595 -35.30 6.64 -2.60
C ARG A 595 -33.78 6.62 -2.44
N ILE A 596 -33.08 5.68 -3.08
CA ILE A 596 -31.62 5.62 -3.06
C ILE A 596 -31.02 6.94 -3.60
N MET A 597 -31.48 7.39 -4.77
CA MET A 597 -30.99 8.64 -5.36
C MET A 597 -31.29 9.87 -4.50
N THR A 598 -32.44 9.90 -3.83
CA THR A 598 -32.77 10.99 -2.90
C THR A 598 -31.79 11.03 -1.73
N SER A 599 -31.50 9.88 -1.12
CA SER A 599 -30.53 9.77 -0.01
C SER A 599 -29.11 10.14 -0.45
N VAL A 600 -28.66 9.65 -1.61
CA VAL A 600 -27.35 10.00 -2.19
C VAL A 600 -27.22 11.50 -2.44
N LEU A 601 -28.20 12.13 -3.07
CA LEU A 601 -28.16 13.57 -3.32
C LEU A 601 -28.16 14.38 -2.03
N GLN A 602 -28.86 13.93 -0.99
CA GLN A 602 -28.81 14.56 0.33
C GLN A 602 -27.42 14.44 0.96
N LEU A 603 -26.79 13.25 0.91
CA LEU A 603 -25.43 13.02 1.42
C LEU A 603 -24.41 13.92 0.73
N LEU A 604 -24.45 14.01 -0.60
CA LEU A 604 -23.54 14.83 -1.38
C LEU A 604 -23.71 16.34 -1.07
N ASN A 605 -24.93 16.79 -0.79
CA ASN A 605 -25.18 18.16 -0.36
C ASN A 605 -24.65 18.45 1.05
N MET A 606 -24.68 17.47 1.95
CA MET A 606 -24.30 17.65 3.36
C MET A 606 -22.80 17.52 3.59
N ASN A 607 -22.13 16.63 2.87
CA ASN A 607 -20.77 16.17 3.12
C ASN A 607 -19.75 16.71 2.12
N SER A 608 -19.85 17.98 1.75
CA SER A 608 -18.94 18.62 0.78
C SER A 608 -17.43 18.59 1.17
N LYS A 609 -17.09 18.04 2.34
CA LYS A 609 -15.72 17.95 2.87
C LYS A 609 -15.31 16.52 3.27
N MET A 610 -16.15 15.51 3.08
CA MET A 610 -15.85 14.12 3.44
C MET A 610 -15.73 13.30 2.15
N SER A 611 -14.50 13.15 1.69
CA SER A 611 -14.13 12.45 0.46
C SER A 611 -14.69 11.01 0.39
N ALA A 612 -14.49 10.20 1.43
CA ALA A 612 -14.92 8.79 1.44
C ALA A 612 -16.44 8.62 1.21
N VAL A 613 -17.29 9.39 1.90
CA VAL A 613 -18.76 9.28 1.70
C VAL A 613 -19.17 9.71 0.30
N ALA A 614 -18.46 10.67 -0.30
CA ALA A 614 -18.71 11.09 -1.67
C ALA A 614 -18.28 10.00 -2.67
N GLU A 615 -17.12 9.41 -2.49
CA GLU A 615 -16.63 8.30 -3.29
C GLU A 615 -17.59 7.10 -3.28
N ASP A 616 -18.02 6.66 -2.10
CA ASP A 616 -18.97 5.54 -1.96
C ASP A 616 -20.35 5.88 -2.54
N SER A 617 -20.79 7.15 -2.42
CA SER A 617 -22.01 7.62 -3.06
C SER A 617 -21.91 7.54 -4.59
N PHE A 618 -20.77 7.89 -5.16
CA PHE A 618 -20.54 7.80 -6.60
C PHE A 618 -20.45 6.35 -7.07
N LEU A 619 -19.83 5.47 -6.29
CA LEU A 619 -19.82 4.02 -6.59
C LEU A 619 -21.22 3.43 -6.59
N LEU A 620 -22.09 3.83 -5.66
CA LEU A 620 -23.51 3.42 -5.65
C LEU A 620 -24.26 3.97 -6.86
N VAL A 621 -24.01 5.22 -7.26
CA VAL A 621 -24.59 5.78 -8.49
C VAL A 621 -24.13 4.99 -9.71
N GLY A 622 -22.86 4.59 -9.80
CA GLY A 622 -22.35 3.72 -10.87
C GLY A 622 -23.09 2.38 -10.95
N ALA A 623 -23.34 1.74 -9.80
CA ALA A 623 -24.14 0.53 -9.73
C ALA A 623 -25.58 0.76 -10.21
N LEU A 624 -26.21 1.89 -9.85
CA LEU A 624 -27.55 2.26 -10.32
C LEU A 624 -27.60 2.55 -11.83
N ILE A 625 -26.59 3.22 -12.36
CA ILE A 625 -26.48 3.49 -13.81
C ILE A 625 -26.49 2.16 -14.57
N THR A 626 -25.67 1.21 -14.12
CA THR A 626 -25.59 -0.13 -14.73
C THR A 626 -26.89 -0.91 -14.57
N ALA A 627 -27.51 -0.87 -13.40
CA ALA A 627 -28.75 -1.60 -13.10
C ALA A 627 -29.99 -1.07 -13.85
N LEU A 628 -30.11 0.25 -14.00
CA LEU A 628 -31.27 0.92 -14.60
C LEU A 628 -31.11 1.19 -16.08
N GLU A 629 -29.87 1.14 -16.60
CA GLU A 629 -29.55 1.46 -17.99
C GLU A 629 -30.18 2.82 -18.43
N ALA A 630 -30.89 2.87 -19.55
CA ALA A 630 -31.53 4.08 -20.07
C ALA A 630 -32.50 4.77 -19.09
N ASP A 631 -33.10 4.03 -18.17
CA ASP A 631 -34.02 4.57 -17.17
C ASP A 631 -33.32 5.48 -16.15
N PHE A 632 -31.98 5.41 -16.03
CA PHE A 632 -31.21 6.32 -15.19
C PHE A 632 -31.25 7.79 -15.65
N LYS A 633 -31.59 8.04 -16.91
CA LYS A 633 -31.66 9.38 -17.48
C LYS A 633 -32.47 10.38 -16.63
N ARG A 634 -33.51 9.91 -15.93
CA ARG A 634 -34.36 10.76 -15.07
C ARG A 634 -33.63 11.37 -13.87
N TYR A 635 -32.53 10.76 -13.43
CA TYR A 635 -31.73 11.26 -12.29
C TYR A 635 -30.56 12.11 -12.71
N LEU A 636 -30.12 12.03 -13.97
CA LEU A 636 -28.88 12.61 -14.42
C LEU A 636 -28.85 14.14 -14.28
N GLU A 637 -29.94 14.85 -14.54
CA GLU A 637 -30.00 16.32 -14.35
C GLU A 637 -29.73 16.73 -12.90
N SER A 638 -30.22 15.97 -11.94
CA SER A 638 -30.03 16.25 -10.52
C SER A 638 -28.61 15.86 -10.04
N PHE A 639 -28.00 14.86 -10.64
CA PHE A 639 -26.69 14.35 -10.27
C PHE A 639 -25.53 15.08 -10.99
N ALA A 640 -25.75 15.54 -12.23
CA ALA A 640 -24.71 16.14 -13.06
C ALA A 640 -23.90 17.27 -12.39
N PRO A 641 -24.48 18.19 -11.59
CA PRO A 641 -23.70 19.21 -10.91
C PRO A 641 -22.64 18.63 -9.96
N PHE A 642 -22.95 17.54 -9.25
CA PHE A 642 -22.01 16.86 -8.37
C PHE A 642 -20.91 16.17 -9.17
N LEU A 643 -21.27 15.52 -10.27
CA LEU A 643 -20.34 14.88 -11.19
C LEU A 643 -19.34 15.90 -11.76
N TYR A 644 -19.80 17.04 -12.22
CA TYR A 644 -18.93 18.08 -12.78
C TYR A 644 -18.00 18.69 -11.72
N ASN A 645 -18.51 18.91 -10.50
CA ASN A 645 -17.68 19.41 -9.41
C ASN A 645 -16.60 18.40 -9.00
N ALA A 646 -16.93 17.12 -8.99
CA ALA A 646 -15.97 16.07 -8.64
C ALA A 646 -14.87 15.91 -9.70
N LEU A 647 -15.21 16.01 -10.98
CA LEU A 647 -14.25 16.01 -12.08
C LEU A 647 -13.24 17.16 -12.00
N GLN A 648 -13.70 18.36 -11.58
CA GLN A 648 -12.85 19.55 -11.47
C GLN A 648 -12.12 19.68 -10.14
N ASN A 649 -12.37 18.78 -9.18
CA ASN A 649 -11.71 18.78 -7.88
C ASN A 649 -10.45 17.89 -7.92
N HIS A 650 -9.38 18.45 -8.43
CA HIS A 650 -8.11 17.74 -8.63
C HIS A 650 -7.37 17.40 -7.31
N GLU A 651 -7.72 18.03 -6.19
CA GLU A 651 -7.19 17.69 -4.86
C GLU A 651 -7.67 16.31 -4.40
N GLU A 652 -8.89 15.91 -4.78
CA GLU A 652 -9.51 14.61 -4.48
C GLU A 652 -9.44 13.72 -5.73
N TYR A 653 -8.24 13.33 -6.11
CA TYR A 653 -8.01 12.63 -7.39
C TYR A 653 -8.73 11.29 -7.48
N GLN A 654 -9.00 10.59 -6.36
CA GLN A 654 -9.76 9.32 -6.35
C GLN A 654 -11.21 9.56 -6.76
N LEU A 655 -11.87 10.57 -6.18
CA LEU A 655 -13.23 10.96 -6.56
C LEU A 655 -13.28 11.42 -8.03
N CYS A 656 -12.26 12.15 -8.49
CA CYS A 656 -12.13 12.53 -9.89
C CYS A 656 -12.04 11.30 -10.80
N SER A 657 -11.21 10.29 -10.43
CA SER A 657 -11.07 9.04 -11.17
C SER A 657 -12.38 8.25 -11.26
N ILE A 658 -13.10 8.11 -10.15
CA ILE A 658 -14.43 7.47 -10.11
C ILE A 658 -15.39 8.24 -11.04
N SER A 659 -15.36 9.58 -11.02
CA SER A 659 -16.21 10.45 -11.84
C SER A 659 -15.95 10.28 -13.33
N VAL A 660 -14.69 10.10 -13.74
CA VAL A 660 -14.33 9.78 -15.14
C VAL A 660 -14.96 8.45 -15.55
N GLY A 661 -14.85 7.43 -14.70
CA GLY A 661 -15.50 6.13 -14.93
C GLY A 661 -17.03 6.27 -15.09
N LEU A 662 -17.67 7.10 -14.26
CA LEU A 662 -19.10 7.33 -14.33
C LEU A 662 -19.56 7.99 -15.65
N ILE A 663 -18.75 8.87 -16.27
CA ILE A 663 -19.04 9.39 -17.61
C ILE A 663 -19.15 8.24 -18.61
N GLY A 664 -18.20 7.29 -18.57
CA GLY A 664 -18.21 6.10 -19.41
C GLY A 664 -19.49 5.28 -19.17
N ASP A 665 -19.83 5.02 -17.91
CA ASP A 665 -21.04 4.27 -17.51
C ASP A 665 -22.32 4.96 -18.00
N VAL A 666 -22.44 6.27 -17.82
CA VAL A 666 -23.56 7.05 -18.32
C VAL A 666 -23.67 6.96 -19.85
N CYS A 667 -22.56 7.10 -20.55
CA CYS A 667 -22.55 7.02 -22.01
C CYS A 667 -22.97 5.63 -22.50
N ARG A 668 -22.41 4.57 -21.93
CA ARG A 668 -22.77 3.20 -22.27
C ARG A 668 -24.25 2.92 -22.02
N SER A 669 -24.79 3.38 -20.89
CA SER A 669 -26.17 3.13 -20.48
C SER A 669 -27.20 3.94 -21.27
N LEU A 670 -26.91 5.18 -21.61
CA LEU A 670 -27.80 6.03 -22.39
C LEU A 670 -27.69 5.83 -23.91
N GLY A 671 -26.57 5.25 -24.37
CA GLY A 671 -26.31 5.08 -25.80
C GLY A 671 -26.41 6.43 -26.56
N PRO A 672 -27.12 6.50 -27.70
CA PRO A 672 -27.22 7.71 -28.49
C PRO A 672 -27.81 8.94 -27.77
N ASP A 673 -28.57 8.71 -26.71
CA ASP A 673 -29.15 9.80 -25.90
C ASP A 673 -28.08 10.53 -25.04
N ALA A 674 -26.91 9.95 -24.86
CA ALA A 674 -25.79 10.61 -24.19
C ALA A 674 -25.27 11.83 -24.97
N ALA A 675 -25.53 11.92 -26.27
CA ALA A 675 -25.06 13.00 -27.14
C ALA A 675 -25.35 14.42 -26.60
N GLN A 676 -26.45 14.59 -25.88
CA GLN A 676 -26.82 15.90 -25.32
C GLN A 676 -25.92 16.38 -24.17
N TYR A 677 -25.14 15.48 -23.56
CA TYR A 677 -24.24 15.75 -22.45
C TYR A 677 -22.75 15.78 -22.90
N CYS A 678 -22.46 15.24 -24.08
CA CYS A 678 -21.08 15.01 -24.54
C CYS A 678 -20.27 16.27 -24.72
N ASP A 679 -20.88 17.41 -25.11
CA ASP A 679 -20.15 18.68 -25.21
C ASP A 679 -19.55 19.09 -23.85
N GLN A 680 -20.33 18.95 -22.79
CA GLN A 680 -19.88 19.27 -21.43
C GLN A 680 -18.84 18.25 -20.94
N PHE A 681 -19.07 16.96 -21.15
CA PHE A 681 -18.14 15.90 -20.78
C PHE A 681 -16.79 16.08 -21.47
N MET A 682 -16.77 16.25 -22.78
CA MET A 682 -15.55 16.44 -23.56
C MET A 682 -14.79 17.70 -23.13
N THR A 683 -15.52 18.79 -22.85
CA THR A 683 -14.90 20.05 -22.40
C THR A 683 -14.15 19.85 -21.09
N ILE A 684 -14.77 19.21 -20.09
CA ILE A 684 -14.15 19.00 -18.78
C ILE A 684 -12.99 18.02 -18.91
N LEU A 685 -13.18 16.87 -19.56
CA LEU A 685 -12.15 15.84 -19.72
C LEU A 685 -10.89 16.39 -20.42
N LEU A 686 -11.07 17.28 -21.41
CA LEU A 686 -9.94 17.92 -22.08
C LEU A 686 -9.21 18.93 -21.19
N GLN A 687 -9.95 19.67 -20.35
CA GLN A 687 -9.36 20.58 -19.36
C GLN A 687 -8.57 19.79 -18.30
N ASP A 688 -9.09 18.67 -17.85
CA ASP A 688 -8.44 17.80 -16.88
C ASP A 688 -7.13 17.20 -17.43
N LEU A 689 -7.09 16.81 -18.70
CA LEU A 689 -5.85 16.34 -19.35
C LEU A 689 -4.77 17.43 -19.45
N GLU A 690 -5.17 18.70 -19.64
CA GLU A 690 -4.26 19.85 -19.68
C GLU A 690 -3.78 20.29 -18.30
N SER A 691 -4.39 19.81 -17.23
CA SER A 691 -4.05 20.19 -15.85
C SER A 691 -2.71 19.59 -15.41
N ASP A 692 -1.84 20.43 -14.86
CA ASP A 692 -0.60 20.04 -14.21
C ASP A 692 -0.81 19.63 -12.74
N VAL A 693 -1.98 19.93 -12.17
CA VAL A 693 -2.34 19.61 -10.77
C VAL A 693 -3.00 18.24 -10.67
N LEU A 694 -3.68 17.77 -11.71
CA LEU A 694 -4.36 16.49 -11.72
C LEU A 694 -3.36 15.35 -11.60
N HIS A 695 -3.62 14.42 -10.67
CA HIS A 695 -2.79 13.25 -10.50
C HIS A 695 -2.67 12.44 -11.80
N ARG A 696 -1.46 12.01 -12.14
CA ARG A 696 -1.17 11.33 -13.42
C ARG A 696 -2.04 10.11 -13.68
N ASP A 697 -2.38 9.34 -12.62
CA ASP A 697 -3.09 8.07 -12.72
C ASP A 697 -4.56 8.22 -13.18
N VAL A 698 -5.12 9.43 -13.13
CA VAL A 698 -6.45 9.71 -13.67
C VAL A 698 -6.44 9.82 -15.20
N LYS A 699 -5.32 10.25 -15.79
CA LYS A 699 -5.22 10.56 -17.24
C LYS A 699 -5.47 9.34 -18.15
N PRO A 700 -4.99 8.12 -17.86
CA PRO A 700 -5.33 6.94 -18.65
C PRO A 700 -6.85 6.70 -18.75
N GLY A 701 -7.57 6.81 -17.65
CA GLY A 701 -9.04 6.67 -17.60
C GLY A 701 -9.76 7.72 -18.42
N ILE A 702 -9.27 8.96 -18.45
CA ILE A 702 -9.84 10.02 -19.31
C ILE A 702 -9.70 9.65 -20.79
N LEU A 703 -8.56 9.10 -21.20
CA LEU A 703 -8.36 8.67 -22.58
C LEU A 703 -9.32 7.52 -22.95
N SER A 704 -9.43 6.50 -22.10
CA SER A 704 -10.39 5.40 -22.29
C SER A 704 -11.83 5.91 -22.42
N CYS A 705 -12.21 6.90 -21.62
CA CYS A 705 -13.54 7.52 -21.65
C CYS A 705 -13.90 8.14 -23.02
N PHE A 706 -12.93 8.63 -23.80
CA PHE A 706 -13.19 9.08 -25.19
C PHE A 706 -13.73 7.92 -26.04
N GLY A 707 -13.24 6.72 -25.84
CA GLY A 707 -13.73 5.51 -26.50
C GLY A 707 -15.16 5.21 -26.11
N ASP A 708 -15.49 5.26 -24.82
CA ASP A 708 -16.85 5.05 -24.32
C ASP A 708 -17.85 6.05 -24.90
N ILE A 709 -17.48 7.32 -24.95
CA ILE A 709 -18.29 8.37 -25.57
C ILE A 709 -18.49 8.08 -27.06
N ALA A 710 -17.43 7.77 -27.78
CA ALA A 710 -17.48 7.50 -29.22
C ALA A 710 -18.36 6.28 -29.53
N LEU A 711 -18.24 5.22 -28.73
CA LEU A 711 -19.03 4.00 -28.87
C LEU A 711 -20.53 4.30 -28.65
N ALA A 712 -20.85 5.14 -27.66
CA ALA A 712 -22.23 5.47 -27.30
C ALA A 712 -22.93 6.34 -28.37
N ILE A 713 -22.24 7.37 -28.89
CA ILE A 713 -22.88 8.34 -29.81
C ILE A 713 -22.61 8.05 -31.30
N GLY A 714 -21.80 7.04 -31.60
CA GLY A 714 -21.51 6.55 -32.93
C GLY A 714 -20.95 7.67 -33.85
N GLY A 715 -21.49 7.80 -35.04
CA GLY A 715 -21.06 8.79 -36.05
C GLY A 715 -21.18 10.26 -35.64
N ARG A 716 -21.87 10.58 -34.55
CA ARG A 716 -21.89 11.94 -33.98
C ARG A 716 -20.57 12.31 -33.32
N PHE A 717 -19.73 11.35 -32.98
CA PHE A 717 -18.39 11.60 -32.44
C PHE A 717 -17.46 12.32 -33.44
N GLU A 718 -17.83 12.39 -34.73
CA GLU A 718 -17.10 13.13 -35.76
C GLU A 718 -16.74 14.57 -35.34
N SER A 719 -17.61 15.25 -34.59
CA SER A 719 -17.40 16.63 -34.10
C SER A 719 -16.22 16.74 -33.10
N TYR A 720 -15.86 15.65 -32.39
CA TYR A 720 -14.79 15.60 -31.40
C TYR A 720 -13.52 14.92 -31.95
N LEU A 721 -13.57 14.35 -33.14
CA LEU A 721 -12.56 13.44 -33.66
C LEU A 721 -11.17 14.10 -33.79
N ASP A 722 -11.13 15.33 -34.33
CA ASP A 722 -9.86 16.04 -34.52
C ASP A 722 -9.15 16.35 -33.19
N VAL A 723 -9.86 16.74 -32.16
CA VAL A 723 -9.28 17.04 -30.86
C VAL A 723 -8.86 15.73 -30.18
N SER A 724 -9.70 14.70 -30.24
CA SER A 724 -9.38 13.40 -29.63
C SER A 724 -8.14 12.74 -30.27
N PHE A 725 -8.02 12.78 -31.57
CA PHE A 725 -6.83 12.27 -32.25
C PHE A 725 -5.55 13.04 -31.90
N ARG A 726 -5.62 14.37 -31.80
CA ARG A 726 -4.44 15.15 -31.37
C ARG A 726 -3.97 14.74 -29.98
N VAL A 727 -4.89 14.59 -29.06
CA VAL A 727 -4.61 14.19 -27.68
C VAL A 727 -4.05 12.75 -27.65
N LEU A 728 -4.70 11.81 -28.32
CA LEU A 728 -4.26 10.41 -28.34
C LEU A 728 -2.88 10.22 -28.99
N ILE A 729 -2.61 10.92 -30.10
CA ILE A 729 -1.28 10.87 -30.73
C ILE A 729 -0.22 11.53 -29.84
N SER A 730 -0.55 12.59 -29.10
CA SER A 730 0.34 13.17 -28.10
C SER A 730 0.65 12.17 -26.98
N ALA A 731 -0.35 11.46 -26.49
CA ALA A 731 -0.20 10.41 -25.48
C ALA A 731 0.63 9.23 -26.00
N CYS A 732 0.43 8.81 -27.27
CA CYS A 732 1.28 7.80 -27.92
C CYS A 732 2.76 8.21 -27.93
N ASN A 733 3.04 9.47 -28.28
CA ASN A 733 4.40 10.00 -28.32
C ASN A 733 5.03 10.07 -26.93
N LEU A 734 4.25 10.47 -25.91
CA LEU A 734 4.69 10.49 -24.52
C LEU A 734 5.08 9.07 -24.07
N SER A 735 4.18 8.10 -24.23
CA SER A 735 4.44 6.70 -23.88
C SER A 735 5.66 6.12 -24.61
N ALA A 736 5.81 6.42 -25.90
CA ALA A 736 6.94 5.93 -26.72
C ALA A 736 8.29 6.58 -26.32
N SER A 737 8.28 7.79 -25.76
CA SER A 737 9.49 8.50 -25.32
C SER A 737 9.88 8.22 -23.87
N THR A 738 9.00 7.62 -23.08
CA THR A 738 9.22 7.32 -21.66
C THR A 738 10.22 6.17 -21.54
N GLN A 739 11.37 6.45 -20.93
CA GLN A 739 12.34 5.43 -20.53
C GLN A 739 12.01 5.06 -19.06
N ALA A 740 11.20 4.04 -18.89
CA ALA A 740 10.81 3.56 -17.57
C ALA A 740 11.90 2.65 -17.01
N THR A 741 12.48 3.03 -15.88
CA THR A 741 13.52 2.27 -15.16
C THR A 741 13.05 1.76 -13.81
N ASP A 742 11.98 2.35 -13.27
CA ASP A 742 11.35 1.96 -12.03
C ASP A 742 9.97 1.34 -12.26
N TYR A 743 9.51 0.57 -11.29
CA TYR A 743 8.25 -0.19 -11.39
C TYR A 743 7.03 0.72 -11.56
N ASP A 744 6.94 1.82 -10.82
CA ASP A 744 5.79 2.73 -10.86
C ASP A 744 5.64 3.41 -12.23
N THR A 745 6.77 3.78 -12.84
CA THR A 745 6.77 4.36 -14.19
C THR A 745 6.41 3.33 -15.25
N ILE A 746 6.85 2.08 -15.09
CA ILE A 746 6.49 0.96 -15.99
C ILE A 746 4.99 0.71 -15.91
N ASP A 747 4.43 0.61 -14.70
CA ASP A 747 3.01 0.35 -14.48
C ASP A 747 2.15 1.48 -15.05
N TYR A 748 2.47 2.73 -14.70
CA TYR A 748 1.78 3.89 -15.27
C TYR A 748 1.81 3.91 -16.80
N ASN A 749 2.96 3.63 -17.42
CA ASN A 749 3.09 3.61 -18.87
C ASN A 749 2.24 2.49 -19.50
N ASN A 750 2.11 1.35 -18.84
CA ASN A 750 1.23 0.27 -19.28
C ASN A 750 -0.25 0.65 -19.15
N GLN A 751 -0.65 1.29 -18.07
CA GLN A 751 -2.02 1.82 -17.91
C GLN A 751 -2.34 2.87 -18.98
N LEU A 752 -1.39 3.76 -19.28
CA LEU A 752 -1.54 4.76 -20.33
C LEU A 752 -1.75 4.11 -21.70
N ARG A 753 -1.00 3.05 -22.02
CA ARG A 753 -1.14 2.26 -23.27
C ARG A 753 -2.52 1.61 -23.36
N VAL A 754 -2.99 1.02 -22.28
CA VAL A 754 -4.35 0.43 -22.22
C VAL A 754 -5.40 1.50 -22.52
N GLY A 755 -5.36 2.64 -21.83
CA GLY A 755 -6.30 3.74 -22.05
C GLY A 755 -6.28 4.28 -23.50
N ILE A 756 -5.11 4.38 -24.10
CA ILE A 756 -4.96 4.79 -25.52
C ILE A 756 -5.62 3.75 -26.46
N PHE A 757 -5.35 2.47 -26.24
CA PHE A 757 -5.89 1.42 -27.12
C PHE A 757 -7.41 1.30 -26.97
N GLU A 758 -7.95 1.36 -25.76
CA GLU A 758 -9.39 1.37 -25.49
C GLU A 758 -10.08 2.57 -26.14
N ALA A 759 -9.46 3.76 -26.07
CA ALA A 759 -9.96 4.94 -26.77
C ALA A 759 -10.08 4.68 -28.27
N PHE A 760 -9.04 4.18 -28.91
CA PHE A 760 -9.08 3.87 -30.34
C PHE A 760 -10.09 2.78 -30.68
N VAL A 761 -10.22 1.73 -29.86
CA VAL A 761 -11.25 0.66 -30.03
C VAL A 761 -12.64 1.29 -30.08
N GLY A 762 -12.99 2.09 -29.06
CA GLY A 762 -14.30 2.73 -28.99
C GLY A 762 -14.57 3.68 -30.16
N ILE A 763 -13.58 4.49 -30.56
CA ILE A 763 -13.69 5.39 -31.72
C ILE A 763 -13.88 4.60 -33.02
N VAL A 764 -13.11 3.55 -33.25
CA VAL A 764 -13.22 2.71 -34.47
C VAL A 764 -14.58 2.04 -34.55
N GLN A 765 -15.00 1.40 -33.45
CA GLN A 765 -16.29 0.70 -33.38
C GLN A 765 -17.48 1.68 -33.50
N GLY A 766 -17.44 2.80 -32.77
CA GLY A 766 -18.47 3.83 -32.82
C GLY A 766 -18.67 4.41 -34.21
N LEU A 767 -17.58 4.82 -34.88
CA LEU A 767 -17.66 5.36 -36.25
C LEU A 767 -18.07 4.30 -37.28
N LYS A 768 -17.62 3.05 -37.09
CA LYS A 768 -17.98 1.93 -37.98
C LYS A 768 -19.48 1.66 -37.94
N SER A 769 -20.12 1.70 -36.78
CA SER A 769 -21.55 1.44 -36.62
C SER A 769 -22.43 2.32 -37.52
N ASP A 770 -22.00 3.56 -37.77
CA ASP A 770 -22.66 4.54 -38.63
C ASP A 770 -22.04 4.68 -40.03
N GLY A 771 -21.19 3.72 -40.43
CA GLY A 771 -20.56 3.69 -41.75
C GLY A 771 -19.48 4.77 -41.98
N LYS A 772 -18.93 5.37 -40.90
CA LYS A 772 -17.96 6.45 -40.95
C LYS A 772 -16.52 6.02 -40.63
N ALA A 773 -16.21 4.74 -40.65
CA ALA A 773 -14.89 4.22 -40.32
C ALA A 773 -13.76 4.87 -41.15
N GLN A 774 -14.03 5.33 -42.36
CA GLN A 774 -13.06 6.00 -43.23
C GLN A 774 -12.41 7.26 -42.62
N LEU A 775 -13.07 7.86 -41.62
CA LEU A 775 -12.53 9.02 -40.90
C LEU A 775 -11.29 8.67 -40.04
N VAL A 776 -11.12 7.40 -39.68
CA VAL A 776 -9.97 6.90 -38.92
C VAL A 776 -8.77 6.63 -39.85
N LEU A 777 -9.00 6.38 -41.14
CA LEU A 777 -7.99 5.92 -42.06
C LEU A 777 -6.70 6.81 -42.11
N PRO A 778 -6.77 8.16 -42.03
CA PRO A 778 -5.57 9.00 -42.03
C PRO A 778 -4.65 8.75 -40.80
N GLN A 779 -5.18 8.20 -39.68
CA GLN A 779 -4.44 7.97 -38.45
C GLN A 779 -3.93 6.54 -38.31
N VAL A 780 -4.37 5.61 -39.16
CA VAL A 780 -4.04 4.16 -39.03
C VAL A 780 -2.53 3.93 -39.06
N GLN A 781 -1.78 4.66 -39.87
CA GLN A 781 -0.33 4.55 -39.90
C GLN A 781 0.30 4.88 -38.53
N SER A 782 -0.15 5.95 -37.88
CA SER A 782 0.37 6.39 -36.58
C SER A 782 -0.02 5.39 -35.49
N ILE A 783 -1.26 4.89 -35.52
CA ILE A 783 -1.76 3.88 -34.57
C ILE A 783 -0.95 2.60 -34.66
N ILE A 784 -0.77 2.05 -35.85
CA ILE A 784 0.01 0.83 -36.07
C ILE A 784 1.50 1.04 -35.77
N GLY A 785 2.03 2.22 -36.06
CA GLY A 785 3.38 2.60 -35.67
C GLY A 785 3.57 2.56 -34.15
N PHE A 786 2.65 3.13 -33.39
CA PHE A 786 2.69 3.07 -31.93
C PHE A 786 2.54 1.64 -31.40
N MET A 787 1.63 0.85 -31.96
CA MET A 787 1.51 -0.57 -31.59
C MET A 787 2.82 -1.33 -31.78
N ASN A 788 3.55 -1.04 -32.84
CA ASN A 788 4.87 -1.68 -33.09
C ASN A 788 5.91 -1.26 -32.04
N VAL A 789 5.87 -0.01 -31.57
CA VAL A 789 6.72 0.45 -30.45
C VAL A 789 6.40 -0.36 -29.19
N VAL A 790 5.12 -0.47 -28.83
CA VAL A 790 4.68 -1.23 -27.64
C VAL A 790 5.00 -2.73 -27.78
N TYR A 791 4.87 -3.31 -28.99
CA TYR A 791 5.22 -4.71 -29.24
C TYR A 791 6.70 -5.00 -28.94
N ASN A 792 7.59 -4.06 -29.24
CA ASN A 792 9.02 -4.23 -29.00
C ASN A 792 9.47 -3.94 -27.57
N ASP A 793 8.57 -3.42 -26.74
CA ASP A 793 8.88 -3.16 -25.34
C ASP A 793 8.73 -4.45 -24.51
N GLN A 794 9.80 -4.83 -23.80
CA GLN A 794 9.87 -6.03 -22.97
C GLN A 794 9.06 -5.88 -21.67
N THR A 795 8.76 -4.64 -21.26
CA THR A 795 8.04 -4.32 -20.01
C THR A 795 6.54 -4.17 -20.23
N ARG A 796 6.02 -4.46 -21.44
CA ARG A 796 4.57 -4.35 -21.72
C ARG A 796 3.77 -5.37 -20.90
N SER A 797 2.65 -4.92 -20.33
CA SER A 797 1.74 -5.79 -19.59
C SER A 797 0.90 -6.69 -20.51
N GLU A 798 0.34 -7.77 -19.92
CA GLU A 798 -0.62 -8.64 -20.61
C GLU A 798 -1.87 -7.86 -21.03
N GLU A 799 -2.35 -6.94 -20.20
CA GLU A 799 -3.50 -6.10 -20.49
C GLU A 799 -3.26 -5.18 -21.68
N ALA A 800 -2.11 -4.50 -21.73
CA ALA A 800 -1.72 -3.70 -22.88
C ALA A 800 -1.62 -4.55 -24.16
N THR A 801 -1.08 -5.77 -24.06
CA THR A 801 -1.00 -6.73 -25.16
C THR A 801 -2.37 -7.16 -25.65
N LYS A 802 -3.30 -7.46 -24.74
CA LYS A 802 -4.69 -7.83 -25.06
C LYS A 802 -5.44 -6.68 -25.71
N ALA A 803 -5.34 -5.46 -25.18
CA ALA A 803 -5.97 -4.27 -25.73
C ALA A 803 -5.45 -3.96 -27.14
N MET A 804 -4.14 -4.07 -27.35
CA MET A 804 -3.49 -3.91 -28.65
C MET A 804 -4.00 -4.94 -29.68
N ILE A 805 -4.10 -6.20 -29.32
CA ILE A 805 -4.64 -7.27 -30.17
C ILE A 805 -6.11 -7.00 -30.53
N GLY A 806 -6.90 -6.57 -29.55
CA GLY A 806 -8.30 -6.16 -29.74
C GLY A 806 -8.42 -5.06 -30.79
N LEU A 807 -7.64 -3.98 -30.64
CA LEU A 807 -7.64 -2.88 -31.60
C LEU A 807 -7.23 -3.31 -33.01
N LEU A 808 -6.25 -4.23 -33.17
CA LEU A 808 -5.92 -4.78 -34.48
C LEU A 808 -7.09 -5.52 -35.12
N GLY A 809 -7.84 -6.29 -34.34
CA GLY A 809 -9.06 -6.95 -34.80
C GLY A 809 -10.12 -5.95 -35.24
N ASP A 810 -10.36 -4.87 -34.46
CA ASP A 810 -11.35 -3.84 -34.77
C ASP A 810 -10.99 -3.04 -36.03
N LEU A 811 -9.70 -2.69 -36.18
CA LEU A 811 -9.23 -2.05 -37.41
C LEU A 811 -9.41 -2.96 -38.63
N ALA A 812 -9.10 -4.26 -38.52
CA ALA A 812 -9.29 -5.19 -39.61
C ALA A 812 -10.79 -5.38 -39.94
N ASP A 813 -11.65 -5.40 -38.93
CA ASP A 813 -13.10 -5.50 -39.10
C ASP A 813 -13.74 -4.21 -39.63
N ALA A 814 -13.13 -3.05 -39.38
CA ALA A 814 -13.58 -1.76 -39.92
C ALA A 814 -13.17 -1.57 -41.38
N PHE A 815 -12.04 -2.14 -41.83
CA PHE A 815 -11.45 -1.96 -43.15
C PHE A 815 -11.35 -3.28 -43.93
N VAL A 816 -12.46 -4.02 -44.01
CA VAL A 816 -12.55 -5.31 -44.69
C VAL A 816 -12.30 -5.28 -46.20
N SER A 817 -12.43 -4.09 -46.84
CA SER A 817 -12.19 -3.92 -48.26
C SER A 817 -10.69 -3.89 -48.61
N GLY A 818 -9.81 -3.95 -47.62
CA GLY A 818 -8.38 -4.08 -47.79
C GLY A 818 -7.58 -2.76 -47.79
N GLU A 819 -8.19 -1.67 -47.32
CA GLU A 819 -7.56 -0.35 -47.26
C GLU A 819 -6.30 -0.31 -46.39
N ILE A 820 -6.21 -1.18 -45.41
CA ILE A 820 -5.08 -1.29 -44.46
C ILE A 820 -4.31 -2.61 -44.61
N ARG A 821 -4.55 -3.33 -45.72
CA ARG A 821 -4.01 -4.67 -46.00
C ARG A 821 -2.48 -4.73 -45.85
N ASP A 822 -1.77 -3.73 -46.34
CA ASP A 822 -0.31 -3.71 -46.34
C ASP A 822 0.26 -3.62 -44.91
N TYR A 823 -0.43 -2.93 -44.00
CA TYR A 823 -0.06 -2.89 -42.58
C TYR A 823 -0.31 -4.24 -41.90
N LEU A 824 -1.46 -4.88 -42.16
CA LEU A 824 -1.87 -6.13 -41.53
C LEU A 824 -0.99 -7.33 -41.93
N ARG A 825 -0.20 -7.23 -43.03
CA ARG A 825 0.74 -8.25 -43.45
C ARG A 825 2.10 -8.20 -42.77
N SER A 826 2.32 -7.27 -41.87
CA SER A 826 3.57 -7.13 -41.12
C SER A 826 3.87 -8.37 -40.30
N GLU A 827 5.12 -8.83 -40.27
CA GLU A 827 5.55 -10.05 -39.57
C GLU A 827 5.29 -9.97 -38.07
N TRP A 828 5.53 -8.79 -37.46
CA TRP A 828 5.32 -8.60 -36.03
C TRP A 828 3.85 -8.76 -35.62
N ILE A 829 2.88 -8.36 -36.44
CA ILE A 829 1.45 -8.57 -36.18
C ILE A 829 1.13 -10.06 -36.13
N HIS A 830 1.69 -10.85 -37.07
CA HIS A 830 1.50 -12.29 -37.04
C HIS A 830 2.16 -12.94 -35.82
N ALA A 831 3.32 -12.44 -35.40
CA ALA A 831 4.02 -12.89 -34.20
C ALA A 831 3.21 -12.55 -32.93
N LEU A 832 2.72 -11.32 -32.81
CA LEU A 832 1.86 -10.88 -31.68
C LEU A 832 0.58 -11.73 -31.55
N ILE A 833 -0.13 -11.97 -32.64
CA ILE A 833 -1.33 -12.83 -32.65
C ILE A 833 -0.99 -14.27 -32.26
N LYS A 834 0.17 -14.78 -32.68
CA LYS A 834 0.65 -16.11 -32.28
C LYS A 834 0.98 -16.16 -30.79
N GLU A 835 1.64 -15.15 -30.26
CA GLU A 835 1.96 -14.97 -28.85
C GLU A 835 0.67 -14.99 -27.99
N GLY A 836 -0.31 -14.12 -28.31
CA GLY A 836 -1.57 -14.07 -27.56
C GLY A 836 -2.39 -15.38 -27.60
N ARG A 837 -2.28 -16.13 -28.70
CA ARG A 837 -2.95 -17.46 -28.79
C ARG A 837 -2.24 -18.55 -28.00
N ALA A 838 -0.94 -18.42 -27.80
CA ALA A 838 -0.12 -19.38 -27.08
C ALA A 838 -0.07 -19.11 -25.57
N ASN A 839 -0.64 -18.00 -25.07
CA ASN A 839 -0.61 -17.63 -23.66
C ASN A 839 -1.26 -18.73 -22.80
N PRO A 840 -0.53 -19.36 -21.85
CA PRO A 840 -1.02 -20.47 -21.06
C PRO A 840 -2.00 -20.05 -19.96
N ARG A 841 -1.87 -18.81 -19.45
CA ARG A 841 -2.63 -18.31 -18.29
C ARG A 841 -3.92 -17.57 -18.67
N GLY A 842 -3.97 -16.89 -19.82
CA GLY A 842 -5.07 -16.01 -20.20
C GLY A 842 -6.10 -16.65 -21.14
N THR A 843 -7.26 -17.11 -20.67
CA THR A 843 -8.36 -17.52 -21.57
C THR A 843 -8.86 -16.35 -22.42
N SER A 844 -9.00 -15.17 -21.84
CA SER A 844 -9.49 -13.96 -22.47
C SER A 844 -8.59 -13.45 -23.61
N ILE A 845 -7.27 -13.40 -23.41
CA ILE A 845 -6.34 -12.99 -24.47
C ILE A 845 -6.33 -13.99 -25.62
N ARG A 846 -6.48 -15.28 -25.34
CA ARG A 846 -6.59 -16.33 -26.39
C ARG A 846 -7.83 -16.16 -27.25
N GLU A 847 -8.97 -15.81 -26.67
CA GLU A 847 -10.22 -15.58 -27.37
C GLU A 847 -10.14 -14.35 -28.27
N VAL A 848 -9.64 -13.22 -27.73
CA VAL A 848 -9.42 -11.98 -28.49
C VAL A 848 -8.45 -12.23 -29.64
N SER A 849 -7.37 -12.99 -29.41
CA SER A 849 -6.38 -13.29 -30.45
C SER A 849 -6.95 -14.20 -31.56
N ARG A 850 -7.85 -15.14 -31.23
CA ARG A 850 -8.53 -15.96 -32.23
C ARG A 850 -9.46 -15.12 -33.09
N TRP A 851 -10.25 -14.25 -32.46
CA TRP A 851 -11.14 -13.34 -33.15
C TRP A 851 -10.36 -12.35 -34.04
N ALA A 852 -9.36 -11.68 -33.52
CA ALA A 852 -8.53 -10.73 -34.27
C ALA A 852 -7.87 -11.39 -35.50
N ARG A 853 -7.37 -12.63 -35.35
CA ARG A 853 -6.83 -13.41 -36.48
C ARG A 853 -7.83 -13.60 -37.59
N GLU A 854 -9.08 -13.92 -37.23
CA GLU A 854 -10.14 -14.13 -38.26
C GLU A 854 -10.47 -12.83 -39.00
N MET A 855 -10.52 -11.68 -38.24
CA MET A 855 -10.76 -10.37 -38.87
C MET A 855 -9.60 -9.95 -39.77
N ILE A 856 -8.36 -10.12 -39.33
CA ILE A 856 -7.17 -9.85 -40.13
C ILE A 856 -7.15 -10.71 -41.41
N LYS A 857 -7.52 -11.98 -41.31
CA LYS A 857 -7.61 -12.87 -42.46
C LYS A 857 -8.62 -12.36 -43.49
N ARG A 858 -9.81 -11.90 -43.03
CA ARG A 858 -10.85 -11.33 -43.91
C ARG A 858 -10.37 -10.07 -44.61
N ALA A 859 -9.76 -9.15 -43.87
CA ALA A 859 -9.27 -7.87 -44.38
C ALA A 859 -8.03 -8.03 -45.29
N SER A 860 -7.32 -9.15 -45.17
CA SER A 860 -6.10 -9.42 -45.99
C SER A 860 -6.38 -10.28 -47.24
N ALA A 861 -7.57 -10.88 -47.31
CA ALA A 861 -8.00 -11.64 -48.47
C ALA A 861 -8.28 -10.71 -49.66
#